data_35e7a9992aaceda717a4cf88d2670517
#
_entry.id   35e7a9992aaceda717a4cf88d2670517
#
_cell.length_a   1.000
_cell.length_b   1.000
_cell.length_c   1.000
_cell.angle_alpha   90.00
_cell.angle_beta   90.00
_cell.angle_gamma   90.00
#
_symmetry.space_group_name_H-M   'P 1'
#
loop_
_entity.id
_entity.type
_entity.pdbx_description
1 polymer ?
#
loop_
_entity_poly.entity_id
_entity_poly.type
_entity_poly.pdbx_seq_one_letter_code
_entity_poly.pdbx_strand_id
1 'polypeptide(L)'
;MIKNFKRISLLIAISFICSKSYSQSDEEELPPPNILWISWEDVSQTFGCYGDTYAVTPNIDELAEDGIVYQNAYANSPICAPARSTLITGQYASSYGGQQMRVRSVPDREVRLFPQLLRKSGYYVTNDGKYDYQIVFDKDIPFDRESGGNYIWNNGNFRAPWNGRNGDQPFFSVINFTRTHEGHSSAINSGWEDKVEDLLGEKAHDPAEANVPPYLPDNRTTKECIALHHDNITYTDSLSGIILNKLEESGLAENTIVFFWGDHGWGLPRGKRWLYESGVKVPLVIRVPDKYKHLLRDGQKPGTKTDELVSFVDFAPTMLSLAGVSIPDYMQGQPFLGKHKKPPRDYVYVYRDRADETYDMMRGLVTKDYLYLRNYRPYLPYAQTIRTMERHPSMQDLREMHKADKLNEAQGKFFQYPKPVEELYDLENDPHNINNLAKNSNYEDELEKLRSRHLEWMKEINDVGLIPEPEFDMMKWPEGKGQRTGRPYFESEYRNYIDGKIEVSIQCPTSGASIVWKYAGSDSWHLYDDQPIVVGPNQILQAKASRLGFYTSKIATYQLGDPLTKTKDPSANHVPWQKKVNDQLINKILELKSLDYQKGDHLEAYYEYLDAEETPVRYWATMGIRNHSNTEKEISRARDKFMALTHDESPAVRIEAAHGLCKWGHYDVGRPVLRNALEHRQEAVRLYAMNVLDKMDEKPRMILPFPKIPLYTGGDYSHRIMCRIYKRLGIKPKDLEYATPDQVQNIRNTYNTIILDNLWDYNFK
;
A
#
# COMPACT_ATOMS: atom_id res chain seq x y z
N MET A 1 83.21 -24.24 -29.17
CA MET A 1 84.38 -23.42 -28.77
C MET A 1 84.04 -22.62 -27.53
N ILE A 2 84.64 -23.00 -26.45
CA ILE A 2 85.43 -22.22 -25.50
C ILE A 2 84.64 -21.15 -24.69
N LYS A 3 84.41 -21.52 -23.45
CA LYS A 3 84.83 -20.88 -22.16
C LYS A 3 84.45 -19.39 -21.94
N ASN A 4 83.82 -19.04 -20.84
CA ASN A 4 84.48 -18.84 -19.55
C ASN A 4 83.54 -18.63 -18.38
N PHE A 5 83.84 -19.25 -17.27
CA PHE A 5 83.43 -19.01 -15.89
C PHE A 5 83.96 -17.63 -15.41
N LYS A 6 83.17 -16.89 -14.67
CA LYS A 6 83.70 -16.08 -13.56
C LYS A 6 82.69 -15.99 -12.39
N ARG A 7 83.16 -16.41 -11.25
CA ARG A 7 82.63 -16.24 -9.91
C ARG A 7 82.55 -14.74 -9.54
N ILE A 8 81.46 -14.33 -8.86
CA ILE A 8 81.50 -13.18 -7.96
C ILE A 8 80.60 -13.45 -6.77
N SER A 9 81.22 -13.44 -5.69
CA SER A 9 81.03 -13.27 -4.26
C SER A 9 79.66 -12.79 -3.74
N LEU A 10 79.20 -13.53 -2.74
CA LEU A 10 78.15 -13.28 -1.77
C LEU A 10 78.46 -12.05 -0.92
N LEU A 11 77.64 -11.01 -0.93
CA LEU A 11 77.60 -9.93 0.05
C LEU A 11 76.21 -9.96 0.69
N ILE A 12 76.17 -10.47 1.93
CA ILE A 12 75.00 -10.45 2.80
C ILE A 12 74.88 -9.04 3.36
N ALA A 13 73.88 -8.27 2.87
CA ALA A 13 73.41 -7.04 3.51
C ALA A 13 72.21 -7.37 4.37
N ILE A 14 72.40 -7.42 5.67
CA ILE A 14 71.34 -7.52 6.67
C ILE A 14 70.64 -6.15 6.70
N SER A 15 69.50 -6.04 5.99
CA SER A 15 68.58 -4.90 6.14
C SER A 15 67.64 -5.21 7.31
N PHE A 16 67.78 -4.52 8.41
CA PHE A 16 66.80 -4.44 9.48
C PHE A 16 65.54 -3.75 8.91
N ILE A 17 64.57 -4.55 8.45
CA ILE A 17 63.22 -4.05 8.17
C ILE A 17 62.52 -4.00 9.53
N CYS A 18 62.39 -2.79 10.06
CA CYS A 18 61.47 -2.48 11.14
C CYS A 18 60.04 -2.68 10.58
N SER A 19 59.50 -3.87 10.75
CA SER A 19 58.08 -4.13 10.58
C SER A 19 57.37 -3.35 11.67
N LYS A 20 56.83 -2.16 11.31
CA LYS A 20 55.73 -1.58 12.06
C LYS A 20 54.58 -2.57 11.96
N SER A 21 54.42 -3.38 13.00
CA SER A 21 53.16 -4.06 13.26
C SER A 21 52.09 -2.96 13.41
N TYR A 22 51.33 -2.71 12.35
CA TYR A 22 50.02 -2.09 12.51
C TYR A 22 49.23 -3.12 13.34
N SER A 23 49.07 -2.83 14.61
CA SER A 23 48.01 -3.41 15.42
C SER A 23 46.71 -2.92 14.76
N GLN A 24 46.15 -3.74 13.88
CA GLN A 24 44.73 -3.70 13.63
C GLN A 24 44.11 -3.96 15.01
N SER A 25 43.62 -2.94 15.67
CA SER A 25 42.69 -3.15 16.78
C SER A 25 41.55 -3.97 16.17
N ASP A 26 41.44 -5.21 16.61
CA ASP A 26 40.20 -5.98 16.47
C ASP A 26 39.16 -5.17 17.27
N GLU A 27 38.55 -4.15 16.66
CA GLU A 27 37.28 -3.65 17.11
C GLU A 27 36.33 -4.83 16.94
N GLU A 28 35.96 -5.48 18.03
CA GLU A 28 34.94 -6.50 18.05
C GLU A 28 33.72 -5.94 17.32
N GLU A 29 33.42 -6.48 16.14
CA GLU A 29 32.27 -6.04 15.35
C GLU A 29 31.01 -6.24 16.19
N LEU A 30 30.33 -5.15 16.54
CA LEU A 30 29.13 -5.20 17.36
C LEU A 30 28.09 -6.14 16.71
N PRO A 31 27.42 -6.96 17.51
CA PRO A 31 26.34 -7.80 16.98
C PRO A 31 25.26 -6.94 16.33
N PRO A 32 24.59 -7.43 15.28
CA PRO A 32 23.52 -6.67 14.63
C PRO A 32 22.41 -6.35 15.65
N PRO A 33 21.84 -5.12 15.59
CA PRO A 33 20.81 -4.69 16.54
C PRO A 33 19.54 -5.50 16.39
N ASN A 34 18.81 -5.70 17.49
CA ASN A 34 17.40 -6.01 17.41
C ASN A 34 16.64 -4.80 16.88
N ILE A 35 15.50 -5.03 16.23
CA ILE A 35 14.66 -3.97 15.69
C ILE A 35 13.20 -4.22 16.12
N LEU A 36 12.60 -3.24 16.77
CA LEU A 36 11.20 -3.28 17.16
C LEU A 36 10.42 -2.18 16.42
N TRP A 37 9.37 -2.55 15.73
CA TRP A 37 8.40 -1.61 15.18
C TRP A 37 7.11 -1.60 16.00
N ILE A 38 6.72 -0.42 16.45
CA ILE A 38 5.40 -0.13 17.04
C ILE A 38 4.66 0.72 16.04
N SER A 39 3.63 0.17 15.40
CA SER A 39 2.86 0.89 14.39
C SER A 39 1.42 1.10 14.82
N TRP A 40 0.89 2.29 14.54
CA TRP A 40 -0.51 2.61 14.77
C TRP A 40 -1.24 2.87 13.48
N GLU A 41 -2.54 2.62 13.44
CA GLU A 41 -3.38 2.90 12.29
C GLU A 41 -3.95 4.32 12.35
N ASP A 42 -4.16 4.93 11.19
CA ASP A 42 -4.92 6.17 10.98
C ASP A 42 -4.51 7.31 11.93
N VAL A 43 -3.21 7.59 12.08
CA VAL A 43 -2.71 8.66 12.94
C VAL A 43 -1.82 9.65 12.20
N SER A 44 -2.13 10.93 12.36
CA SER A 44 -1.26 12.04 11.97
C SER A 44 -0.29 12.38 13.12
N GLN A 45 0.44 13.50 13.02
CA GLN A 45 1.38 13.94 14.07
C GLN A 45 0.66 14.55 15.31
N THR A 46 -0.33 13.85 15.83
CA THR A 46 -1.19 14.24 16.96
C THR A 46 -0.62 13.70 18.29
N PHE A 47 0.59 14.14 18.65
CA PHE A 47 1.35 13.71 19.83
C PHE A 47 2.04 14.90 20.50
N GLY A 48 2.27 14.83 21.81
CA GLY A 48 2.97 15.87 22.58
C GLY A 48 4.35 16.18 22.03
N CYS A 49 5.14 15.18 21.63
CA CYS A 49 6.46 15.36 21.04
C CYS A 49 6.45 16.10 19.68
N TYR A 50 5.31 16.17 19.00
CA TYR A 50 5.09 16.99 17.79
C TYR A 50 4.54 18.39 18.12
N GLY A 51 4.16 18.65 19.36
CA GLY A 51 3.64 19.94 19.80
C GLY A 51 2.12 20.03 19.86
N ASP A 52 1.42 18.91 19.74
CA ASP A 52 -0.03 18.85 19.97
C ASP A 52 -0.31 18.95 21.47
N THR A 53 -0.85 20.10 21.92
CA THR A 53 -1.16 20.37 23.33
C THR A 53 -2.45 19.71 23.80
N TYR A 54 -3.27 19.20 22.90
CA TYR A 54 -4.48 18.46 23.22
C TYR A 54 -4.22 16.98 23.42
N ALA A 55 -3.13 16.43 22.82
CA ALA A 55 -2.75 15.03 22.95
C ALA A 55 -2.18 14.68 24.34
N VAL A 56 -2.50 13.48 24.85
CA VAL A 56 -1.96 12.91 26.08
C VAL A 56 -1.23 11.61 25.73
N THR A 57 0.09 11.69 25.43
CA THR A 57 0.91 10.60 24.88
C THR A 57 2.22 10.38 25.65
N PRO A 58 2.18 10.22 27.01
CA PRO A 58 3.39 10.23 27.82
C PRO A 58 4.42 9.15 27.46
N ASN A 59 3.99 7.96 26.99
CA ASN A 59 4.92 6.88 26.68
C ASN A 59 5.67 7.10 25.34
N ILE A 60 4.98 7.66 24.34
CA ILE A 60 5.62 8.01 23.06
C ILE A 60 6.43 9.29 23.19
N ASP A 61 6.02 10.23 24.04
CA ASP A 61 6.79 11.43 24.34
C ASP A 61 8.09 11.10 25.09
N GLU A 62 8.07 10.16 26.04
CA GLU A 62 9.27 9.61 26.69
C GLU A 62 10.18 8.90 25.68
N LEU A 63 9.62 8.07 24.77
CA LEU A 63 10.41 7.47 23.69
C LEU A 63 11.08 8.53 22.80
N ALA A 64 10.43 9.68 22.60
CA ALA A 64 10.95 10.79 21.81
C ALA A 64 12.07 11.57 22.54
N GLU A 65 12.06 11.64 23.86
CA GLU A 65 13.13 12.24 24.67
C GLU A 65 14.46 11.49 24.48
N ASP A 66 14.41 10.17 24.33
CA ASP A 66 15.56 9.30 24.07
C ASP A 66 15.77 9.00 22.56
N GLY A 67 14.87 9.47 21.71
CA GLY A 67 14.82 9.19 20.28
C GLY A 67 15.11 10.39 19.40
N ILE A 68 14.89 10.20 18.11
CA ILE A 68 14.90 11.26 17.08
C ILE A 68 13.48 11.38 16.55
N VAL A 69 12.93 12.59 16.59
CA VAL A 69 11.60 12.90 16.03
C VAL A 69 11.77 13.40 14.59
N TYR A 70 11.24 12.65 13.64
CA TYR A 70 11.23 13.04 12.22
C TYR A 70 9.98 13.86 11.92
N GLN A 71 10.15 15.15 11.63
CA GLN A 71 9.04 16.07 11.37
C GLN A 71 8.41 15.87 10.00
N ASN A 72 9.17 15.32 9.04
CA ASN A 72 8.77 15.16 7.64
C ASN A 72 8.82 13.70 7.18
N ALA A 73 8.09 12.83 7.89
CA ALA A 73 7.89 11.44 7.49
C ALA A 73 6.54 11.29 6.76
N TYR A 74 6.56 10.56 5.62
CA TYR A 74 5.39 10.44 4.75
C TYR A 74 5.11 8.99 4.35
N ALA A 75 3.85 8.58 4.49
CA ALA A 75 3.33 7.41 3.82
C ALA A 75 3.19 7.69 2.31
N ASN A 76 3.58 6.74 1.46
CA ASN A 76 3.45 6.94 0.01
C ASN A 76 2.00 6.86 -0.50
N SER A 77 1.09 6.32 0.31
CA SER A 77 -0.33 6.28 0.01
C SER A 77 -1.14 6.58 1.27
N PRO A 78 -2.26 7.33 1.17
CA PRO A 78 -3.08 7.71 2.32
C PRO A 78 -4.08 6.61 2.71
N ILE A 79 -3.73 5.34 2.50
CA ILE A 79 -4.59 4.19 2.81
C ILE A 79 -3.77 2.94 3.08
N CYS A 80 -4.22 2.12 4.05
CA CYS A 80 -3.47 1.05 4.69
C CYS A 80 -2.76 0.10 3.71
N ALA A 81 -3.49 -0.61 2.85
CA ALA A 81 -2.91 -1.70 2.07
C ALA A 81 -1.85 -1.24 1.05
N PRO A 82 -2.02 -0.19 0.24
CA PRO A 82 -0.97 0.33 -0.62
C PRO A 82 0.24 0.88 0.16
N ALA A 83 0.02 1.61 1.29
CA ALA A 83 1.08 2.14 2.12
C ALA A 83 1.95 1.02 2.71
N ARG A 84 1.31 0.02 3.35
CA ARG A 84 1.98 -1.14 3.96
C ARG A 84 2.67 -2.02 2.92
N SER A 85 2.12 -2.11 1.70
CA SER A 85 2.74 -2.85 0.59
C SER A 85 4.01 -2.17 0.08
N THR A 86 4.04 -0.84 0.02
CA THR A 86 5.26 -0.08 -0.29
C THR A 86 6.32 -0.30 0.78
N LEU A 87 5.94 -0.18 2.04
CA LEU A 87 6.82 -0.31 3.19
C LEU A 87 7.50 -1.70 3.25
N ILE A 88 6.74 -2.78 3.02
CA ILE A 88 7.25 -4.15 3.17
C ILE A 88 8.12 -4.60 1.99
N THR A 89 7.92 -4.03 0.79
CA THR A 89 8.65 -4.38 -0.42
C THR A 89 9.85 -3.49 -0.70
N GLY A 90 9.86 -2.25 -0.20
CA GLY A 90 10.80 -1.21 -0.62
C GLY A 90 10.58 -0.72 -2.06
N GLN A 91 9.37 -0.99 -2.63
CA GLN A 91 8.95 -0.54 -3.95
C GLN A 91 7.65 0.25 -3.84
N TYR A 92 7.48 1.27 -4.67
CA TYR A 92 6.17 1.93 -4.79
C TYR A 92 5.12 0.92 -5.26
N ALA A 93 4.00 0.80 -4.55
CA ALA A 93 2.98 -0.17 -4.92
C ALA A 93 2.39 0.07 -6.32
N SER A 94 2.48 1.31 -6.82
CA SER A 94 2.11 1.67 -8.19
C SER A 94 3.07 1.14 -9.26
N SER A 95 4.26 0.66 -8.91
CA SER A 95 5.20 0.05 -9.87
C SER A 95 4.92 -1.43 -10.14
N TYR A 96 4.14 -2.09 -9.29
CA TYR A 96 3.82 -3.53 -9.44
C TYR A 96 2.32 -3.86 -9.33
N GLY A 97 1.46 -2.85 -9.42
CA GLY A 97 0.00 -3.03 -9.44
C GLY A 97 -0.64 -3.23 -8.07
N GLY A 98 0.00 -2.72 -7.01
CA GLY A 98 -0.50 -2.74 -5.63
C GLY A 98 -1.13 -1.43 -5.16
N GLN A 99 -1.36 -0.46 -6.05
CA GLN A 99 -1.84 0.87 -5.72
C GLN A 99 -3.35 0.93 -5.40
N GLN A 100 -4.12 -0.01 -5.90
CA GLN A 100 -5.56 -0.10 -5.62
C GLN A 100 -5.79 -0.74 -4.25
N MET A 101 -6.80 -0.29 -3.52
CA MET A 101 -7.12 -0.89 -2.21
C MET A 101 -7.59 -2.35 -2.35
N ARG A 102 -6.90 -3.27 -1.65
CA ARG A 102 -7.21 -4.72 -1.59
C ARG A 102 -7.28 -5.41 -2.95
N VAL A 103 -6.23 -5.22 -3.75
CA VAL A 103 -6.01 -5.96 -4.98
C VAL A 103 -5.04 -7.12 -4.78
N ARG A 104 -5.00 -8.01 -5.76
CA ARG A 104 -3.96 -9.04 -5.85
C ARG A 104 -2.86 -8.55 -6.78
N SER A 105 -1.70 -8.24 -6.21
CA SER A 105 -0.54 -7.84 -6.98
C SER A 105 0.38 -9.02 -7.25
N VAL A 106 1.08 -8.97 -8.37
CA VAL A 106 2.08 -9.96 -8.77
C VAL A 106 3.37 -9.22 -9.06
N PRO A 107 4.22 -9.00 -8.05
CA PRO A 107 5.51 -8.37 -8.26
C PRO A 107 6.43 -9.25 -9.13
N ASP A 108 7.56 -8.70 -9.57
CA ASP A 108 8.55 -9.47 -10.30
C ASP A 108 9.01 -10.69 -9.48
N ARG A 109 9.46 -11.74 -10.17
CA ARG A 109 9.88 -12.99 -9.54
C ARG A 109 11.10 -12.85 -8.62
N GLU A 110 11.92 -11.82 -8.85
CA GLU A 110 13.12 -11.56 -8.05
C GLU A 110 12.78 -10.88 -6.70
N VAL A 111 11.59 -10.27 -6.58
CA VAL A 111 11.19 -9.55 -5.37
C VAL A 111 11.03 -10.50 -4.19
N ARG A 112 11.64 -10.12 -3.08
CA ARG A 112 11.47 -10.70 -1.75
C ARG A 112 11.11 -9.59 -0.79
N LEU A 113 10.29 -9.91 0.20
CA LEU A 113 9.99 -8.98 1.27
C LEU A 113 11.18 -8.86 2.21
N PHE A 114 11.48 -7.67 2.69
CA PHE A 114 12.67 -7.48 3.54
C PHE A 114 12.70 -8.41 4.77
N PRO A 115 11.58 -8.80 5.44
CA PRO A 115 11.63 -9.75 6.53
C PRO A 115 12.12 -11.15 6.11
N GLN A 116 11.86 -11.57 4.86
CA GLN A 116 12.42 -12.83 4.33
C GLN A 116 13.94 -12.75 4.19
N LEU A 117 14.47 -11.58 3.80
CA LEU A 117 15.91 -11.33 3.70
C LEU A 117 16.56 -11.28 5.08
N LEU A 118 15.91 -10.63 6.07
CA LEU A 118 16.36 -10.67 7.47
C LEU A 118 16.39 -12.10 8.03
N ARG A 119 15.37 -12.92 7.76
CA ARG A 119 15.37 -14.34 8.16
C ARG A 119 16.54 -15.10 7.56
N LYS A 120 16.83 -14.89 6.26
CA LYS A 120 17.99 -15.52 5.60
C LYS A 120 19.32 -15.09 6.22
N SER A 121 19.39 -13.88 6.79
CA SER A 121 20.58 -13.39 7.51
C SER A 121 20.62 -13.76 9.00
N GLY A 122 19.71 -14.60 9.46
CA GLY A 122 19.72 -15.14 10.82
C GLY A 122 18.78 -14.44 11.82
N TYR A 123 18.02 -13.43 11.44
CA TYR A 123 17.06 -12.80 12.31
C TYR A 123 15.85 -13.69 12.61
N TYR A 124 15.36 -13.61 13.85
CA TYR A 124 14.03 -14.08 14.22
C TYR A 124 13.02 -12.97 13.92
N VAL A 125 12.07 -13.20 13.03
CA VAL A 125 11.13 -12.16 12.58
C VAL A 125 9.68 -12.46 12.95
N THR A 126 8.99 -11.47 13.51
CA THR A 126 7.60 -11.60 13.95
C THR A 126 6.75 -10.41 13.51
N ASN A 127 5.47 -10.66 13.28
CA ASN A 127 4.49 -9.60 13.03
C ASN A 127 3.19 -9.96 13.71
N ASP A 128 2.63 -9.02 14.44
CA ASP A 128 1.37 -9.18 15.14
C ASP A 128 0.36 -8.08 14.79
N GLY A 129 -0.90 -8.49 14.76
CA GLY A 129 -2.08 -7.64 14.63
C GLY A 129 -2.50 -7.36 13.20
N LYS A 130 -1.66 -6.86 12.34
CA LYS A 130 -2.05 -6.45 10.99
C LYS A 130 -1.00 -6.79 9.94
N TYR A 131 -1.48 -7.26 8.79
CA TYR A 131 -0.66 -7.54 7.61
C TYR A 131 -1.02 -6.59 6.47
N ASP A 132 -2.18 -6.73 5.87
CA ASP A 132 -2.76 -5.89 4.81
C ASP A 132 -1.83 -5.65 3.61
N TYR A 133 -0.95 -6.64 3.30
CA TYR A 133 -0.04 -6.58 2.16
C TYR A 133 -0.72 -7.11 0.90
N GLN A 134 -0.67 -6.37 -0.20
CA GLN A 134 -1.36 -6.66 -1.47
C GLN A 134 -0.77 -7.81 -2.30
N ILE A 135 0.22 -8.50 -1.77
CA ILE A 135 1.09 -9.46 -2.47
C ILE A 135 1.10 -10.86 -1.85
N VAL A 136 0.36 -11.06 -0.75
CA VAL A 136 0.27 -12.34 -0.06
C VAL A 136 -1.18 -12.78 0.01
N PHE A 137 -1.50 -13.89 -0.67
CA PHE A 137 -2.86 -14.40 -0.74
C PHE A 137 -2.89 -15.89 -0.55
N ASP A 138 -3.31 -16.32 0.60
CA ASP A 138 -3.74 -17.69 0.80
C ASP A 138 -5.10 -17.69 1.51
N LYS A 139 -6.19 -17.77 0.75
CA LYS A 139 -7.53 -17.97 1.30
C LYS A 139 -7.72 -19.40 1.81
N ASP A 140 -6.87 -20.31 1.38
CA ASP A 140 -6.91 -21.73 1.78
C ASP A 140 -6.10 -21.97 3.06
N ILE A 141 -5.30 -21.00 3.49
CA ILE A 141 -4.76 -20.90 4.84
C ILE A 141 -5.62 -19.82 5.49
N PRO A 142 -6.57 -20.19 6.38
CA PRO A 142 -7.22 -19.18 7.20
C PRO A 142 -6.12 -18.30 7.78
N PHE A 143 -6.43 -17.05 8.03
CA PHE A 143 -5.57 -16.10 8.73
C PHE A 143 -5.31 -16.69 10.13
N ASP A 144 -4.62 -17.82 10.12
CA ASP A 144 -4.17 -18.53 11.29
C ASP A 144 -3.05 -17.66 11.86
N ARG A 145 -3.31 -17.09 13.02
CA ARG A 145 -2.31 -16.33 13.78
C ARG A 145 -1.04 -17.16 14.00
N GLU A 146 -1.14 -18.48 13.93
CA GLU A 146 -0.04 -19.44 14.07
C GLU A 146 0.65 -19.76 12.74
N SER A 147 -0.04 -19.67 11.58
CA SER A 147 0.53 -20.00 10.27
C SER A 147 0.80 -18.78 9.40
N GLY A 148 0.54 -17.57 9.90
CA GLY A 148 0.56 -16.30 9.18
C GLY A 148 1.78 -16.07 8.32
N GLY A 149 1.79 -16.72 7.16
CA GLY A 149 2.85 -16.55 6.20
C GLY A 149 4.19 -17.09 6.69
N ASN A 150 4.28 -18.37 7.07
CA ASN A 150 5.56 -19.06 7.44
C ASN A 150 6.72 -18.80 6.45
N TYR A 151 6.40 -18.28 5.27
CA TYR A 151 7.38 -17.82 4.28
C TYR A 151 8.01 -16.47 4.64
N ILE A 152 7.31 -15.62 5.40
CA ILE A 152 7.73 -14.27 5.75
C ILE A 152 8.15 -14.21 7.21
N TRP A 153 7.28 -14.66 8.12
CA TRP A 153 7.39 -14.51 9.56
C TRP A 153 7.69 -15.85 10.25
N ASN A 154 8.39 -15.81 11.36
CA ASN A 154 8.59 -16.98 12.23
C ASN A 154 7.37 -17.19 13.12
N ASN A 155 6.76 -16.12 13.59
CA ASN A 155 5.60 -16.15 14.49
C ASN A 155 4.79 -14.85 14.44
N GLY A 156 3.56 -14.88 15.00
CA GLY A 156 2.65 -13.76 15.16
C GLY A 156 2.03 -13.73 16.56
N ASN A 157 2.84 -13.74 17.65
CA ASN A 157 2.32 -13.75 19.02
C ASN A 157 2.52 -12.40 19.71
N PHE A 158 1.42 -11.77 20.12
CA PHE A 158 1.33 -10.44 20.76
C PHE A 158 2.05 -10.31 22.10
N ARG A 159 2.15 -11.40 22.86
CA ARG A 159 2.49 -11.27 24.30
C ARG A 159 3.98 -11.19 24.58
N ALA A 160 4.81 -11.72 23.69
CA ALA A 160 6.25 -11.66 23.79
C ALA A 160 6.87 -11.98 22.40
N PRO A 161 6.84 -11.01 21.46
CA PRO A 161 7.16 -11.28 20.06
C PRO A 161 8.59 -11.78 19.83
N TRP A 162 9.52 -11.50 20.76
CA TRP A 162 10.92 -11.92 20.68
C TRP A 162 11.26 -13.21 21.48
N ASN A 163 10.33 -13.75 22.27
CA ASN A 163 10.62 -14.90 23.15
C ASN A 163 10.81 -16.25 22.41
N GLY A 164 10.43 -16.32 21.14
CA GLY A 164 10.65 -17.53 20.33
C GLY A 164 12.02 -17.60 19.65
N ARG A 165 12.91 -16.64 19.86
CA ARG A 165 14.26 -16.62 19.32
C ARG A 165 15.19 -17.60 20.05
N ASN A 166 16.25 -18.01 19.38
CA ASN A 166 17.27 -18.90 19.96
C ASN A 166 18.38 -18.07 20.64
N GLY A 167 18.46 -18.10 21.97
CA GLY A 167 19.54 -17.42 22.70
C GLY A 167 19.66 -15.94 22.31
N ASP A 168 20.85 -15.53 21.87
CA ASP A 168 21.18 -14.16 21.46
C ASP A 168 20.84 -13.85 20.00
N GLN A 169 20.04 -14.68 19.33
CA GLN A 169 19.60 -14.45 17.97
C GLN A 169 18.94 -13.06 17.85
N PRO A 170 19.38 -12.20 16.92
CA PRO A 170 18.77 -10.91 16.71
C PRO A 170 17.31 -11.06 16.23
N PHE A 171 16.46 -10.11 16.58
CA PHE A 171 15.06 -10.14 16.15
C PHE A 171 14.66 -8.88 15.40
N PHE A 172 13.67 -9.05 14.52
CA PHE A 172 12.85 -7.98 13.97
C PHE A 172 11.40 -8.28 14.34
N SER A 173 10.78 -7.42 15.13
CA SER A 173 9.41 -7.61 15.59
C SER A 173 8.52 -6.42 15.24
N VAL A 174 7.33 -6.70 14.70
CA VAL A 174 6.32 -5.68 14.40
C VAL A 174 5.11 -5.90 15.29
N ILE A 175 4.69 -4.84 15.97
CA ILE A 175 3.44 -4.79 16.76
C ILE A 175 2.56 -3.71 16.16
N ASN A 176 1.35 -4.10 15.73
CA ASN A 176 0.42 -3.18 15.10
C ASN A 176 -0.79 -2.95 16.01
N PHE A 177 -1.03 -1.70 16.36
CA PHE A 177 -2.21 -1.29 17.12
C PHE A 177 -3.26 -0.72 16.17
N THR A 178 -4.50 -1.17 16.33
CA THR A 178 -5.62 -0.85 15.42
C THR A 178 -6.72 0.00 16.07
N ARG A 179 -6.53 0.43 17.32
CA ARG A 179 -7.56 1.18 18.05
C ARG A 179 -7.79 2.59 17.51
N THR A 180 -6.81 3.18 16.89
CA THR A 180 -6.87 4.50 16.26
C THR A 180 -7.51 4.48 14.86
N HIS A 181 -7.82 3.28 14.33
CA HIS A 181 -8.48 3.12 13.01
C HIS A 181 -9.82 3.87 12.94
N GLU A 182 -10.14 4.47 11.79
CA GLU A 182 -11.35 5.26 11.54
C GLU A 182 -12.65 4.62 12.07
N GLY A 183 -12.73 3.30 12.03
CA GLY A 183 -13.90 2.57 12.52
C GLY A 183 -14.13 2.70 14.04
N HIS A 184 -13.11 3.08 14.80
CA HIS A 184 -13.20 3.36 16.23
C HIS A 184 -13.36 4.86 16.52
N SER A 185 -12.63 5.71 15.79
CA SER A 185 -12.74 7.17 15.92
C SER A 185 -14.08 7.73 15.43
N SER A 186 -14.82 6.99 14.62
CA SER A 186 -16.16 7.35 14.16
C SER A 186 -17.29 6.65 14.93
N ALA A 187 -16.96 5.90 15.97
CA ALA A 187 -17.91 5.06 16.68
C ALA A 187 -18.67 5.80 17.79
N ILE A 188 -19.00 7.08 17.56
CA ILE A 188 -19.84 7.88 18.48
C ILE A 188 -21.20 7.20 18.63
N ASN A 189 -21.70 7.13 19.85
CA ASN A 189 -22.95 6.45 20.22
C ASN A 189 -22.92 4.92 20.04
N SER A 190 -21.74 4.31 20.05
CA SER A 190 -21.56 2.85 20.01
C SER A 190 -21.41 2.21 21.40
N GLY A 191 -21.20 3.05 22.45
CA GLY A 191 -20.83 2.65 23.81
C GLY A 191 -19.33 2.34 23.96
N TRP A 192 -18.53 2.57 22.91
CA TRP A 192 -17.07 2.48 23.01
C TRP A 192 -16.49 3.76 23.61
N GLU A 193 -17.04 4.92 23.26
CA GLU A 193 -16.69 6.22 23.84
C GLU A 193 -16.80 6.19 25.37
N ASP A 194 -17.96 5.81 25.91
CA ASP A 194 -18.16 5.69 27.38
C ASP A 194 -17.10 4.75 27.99
N LYS A 195 -16.83 3.64 27.33
CA LYS A 195 -15.86 2.66 27.80
C LYS A 195 -14.43 3.17 27.80
N VAL A 196 -14.01 3.91 26.76
CA VAL A 196 -12.65 4.44 26.69
C VAL A 196 -12.48 5.60 27.67
N GLU A 197 -13.49 6.45 27.84
CA GLU A 197 -13.52 7.49 28.86
C GLU A 197 -13.40 6.91 30.27
N ASP A 198 -14.16 5.85 30.59
CA ASP A 198 -14.04 5.13 31.89
C ASP A 198 -12.63 4.56 32.10
N LEU A 199 -11.98 4.05 31.04
CA LEU A 199 -10.61 3.53 31.14
C LEU A 199 -9.55 4.63 31.34
N LEU A 200 -9.76 5.81 30.78
CA LEU A 200 -8.83 6.93 30.81
C LEU A 200 -9.02 7.81 32.06
N GLY A 201 -10.25 7.91 32.58
CA GLY A 201 -10.59 8.77 33.72
C GLY A 201 -10.26 10.23 33.42
N GLU A 202 -9.43 10.85 34.27
CA GLU A 202 -9.03 12.26 34.12
C GLU A 202 -8.17 12.55 32.87
N LYS A 203 -7.73 11.51 32.14
CA LYS A 203 -7.00 11.65 30.87
C LYS A 203 -7.89 11.67 29.65
N ALA A 204 -9.21 11.51 29.82
CA ALA A 204 -10.17 11.63 28.72
C ALA A 204 -10.24 13.08 28.21
N HIS A 205 -10.43 13.25 26.90
CA HIS A 205 -10.38 14.57 26.28
C HIS A 205 -11.75 15.26 26.30
N ASP A 206 -11.77 16.52 26.74
CA ASP A 206 -12.98 17.36 26.65
C ASP A 206 -13.20 17.79 25.18
N PRO A 207 -14.30 17.39 24.53
CA PRO A 207 -14.62 17.82 23.17
C PRO A 207 -14.64 19.32 22.99
N ALA A 208 -14.94 20.11 24.04
CA ALA A 208 -14.97 21.56 23.95
C ALA A 208 -13.61 22.18 23.64
N GLU A 209 -12.52 21.52 24.03
CA GLU A 209 -11.13 21.95 23.82
C GLU A 209 -10.54 21.46 22.48
N ALA A 210 -11.27 20.63 21.72
CA ALA A 210 -10.77 20.06 20.48
C ALA A 210 -10.49 21.12 19.42
N ASN A 211 -9.28 21.07 18.84
CA ASN A 211 -8.87 21.93 17.72
C ASN A 211 -9.44 21.38 16.41
N VAL A 212 -10.38 22.11 15.81
CA VAL A 212 -11.02 21.71 14.57
C VAL A 212 -10.30 22.33 13.37
N PRO A 213 -9.73 21.53 12.43
CA PRO A 213 -9.15 22.08 11.21
C PRO A 213 -10.18 22.86 10.36
N PRO A 214 -9.78 23.91 9.63
CA PRO A 214 -10.70 24.81 8.94
C PRO A 214 -11.52 24.13 7.82
N TYR A 215 -11.10 22.97 7.35
CA TYR A 215 -11.80 22.17 6.33
C TYR A 215 -12.86 21.21 6.93
N LEU A 216 -13.01 21.16 8.26
CA LEU A 216 -14.07 20.43 8.95
C LEU A 216 -15.08 21.41 9.57
N PRO A 217 -16.34 20.99 9.81
CA PRO A 217 -17.29 21.82 10.55
C PRO A 217 -16.85 22.00 12.01
N ASP A 218 -16.75 23.24 12.46
CA ASP A 218 -16.53 23.51 13.90
C ASP A 218 -17.88 23.41 14.64
N ASN A 219 -18.27 22.19 14.94
CA ASN A 219 -19.49 21.86 15.65
C ASN A 219 -19.27 20.75 16.67
N ARG A 220 -20.29 20.49 17.47
CA ARG A 220 -20.23 19.49 18.54
C ARG A 220 -19.86 18.10 18.02
N THR A 221 -20.48 17.64 16.92
CA THR A 221 -20.23 16.30 16.36
C THR A 221 -18.76 16.12 15.95
N THR A 222 -18.18 17.11 15.27
CA THR A 222 -16.78 17.06 14.85
C THR A 222 -15.84 17.07 16.05
N LYS A 223 -16.14 17.88 17.07
CA LYS A 223 -15.35 17.93 18.30
C LYS A 223 -15.39 16.61 19.06
N GLU A 224 -16.56 15.98 19.17
CA GLU A 224 -16.72 14.64 19.76
C GLU A 224 -15.91 13.58 18.97
N CYS A 225 -15.89 13.65 17.65
CA CYS A 225 -15.06 12.76 16.84
C CYS A 225 -13.55 12.97 17.08
N ILE A 226 -13.10 14.22 17.21
CA ILE A 226 -11.70 14.54 17.46
C ILE A 226 -11.30 14.10 18.87
N ALA A 227 -12.14 14.34 19.88
CA ALA A 227 -11.91 13.89 21.25
C ALA A 227 -11.79 12.38 21.33
N LEU A 228 -12.75 11.65 20.75
CA LEU A 228 -12.72 10.17 20.70
C LEU A 228 -11.47 9.64 19.97
N HIS A 229 -11.01 10.33 18.92
CA HIS A 229 -9.77 9.97 18.25
C HIS A 229 -8.56 10.11 19.19
N HIS A 230 -8.47 11.21 19.95
CA HIS A 230 -7.40 11.44 20.91
C HIS A 230 -7.50 10.49 22.12
N ASP A 231 -8.70 10.13 22.57
CA ASP A 231 -8.90 9.09 23.59
C ASP A 231 -8.36 7.74 23.14
N ASN A 232 -8.61 7.36 21.87
CA ASN A 232 -8.04 6.16 21.28
C ASN A 232 -6.50 6.24 21.17
N ILE A 233 -5.95 7.42 20.91
CA ILE A 233 -4.49 7.68 20.92
C ILE A 233 -3.94 7.48 22.33
N THR A 234 -4.51 8.11 23.35
CA THR A 234 -4.06 7.98 24.76
C THR A 234 -4.16 6.54 25.26
N TYR A 235 -5.24 5.84 24.92
CA TYR A 235 -5.38 4.42 25.24
C TYR A 235 -4.29 3.58 24.56
N THR A 236 -4.01 3.83 23.26
CA THR A 236 -3.00 3.08 22.49
C THR A 236 -1.58 3.43 22.95
N ASP A 237 -1.35 4.67 23.41
CA ASP A 237 -0.10 5.08 24.05
C ASP A 237 0.19 4.22 25.29
N SER A 238 -0.82 4.00 26.13
CA SER A 238 -0.69 3.13 27.31
C SER A 238 -0.34 1.68 26.93
N LEU A 239 -0.92 1.15 25.85
CA LEU A 239 -0.57 -0.18 25.33
C LEU A 239 0.86 -0.23 24.79
N SER A 240 1.32 0.84 24.16
CA SER A 240 2.71 0.96 23.67
C SER A 240 3.70 1.00 24.84
N GLY A 241 3.38 1.72 25.89
CA GLY A 241 4.16 1.73 27.14
C GLY A 241 4.35 0.34 27.75
N ILE A 242 3.29 -0.51 27.73
CA ILE A 242 3.40 -1.91 28.18
C ILE A 242 4.45 -2.69 27.36
N ILE A 243 4.54 -2.45 26.05
CA ILE A 243 5.52 -3.14 25.17
C ILE A 243 6.93 -2.61 25.44
N LEU A 244 7.11 -1.30 25.59
CA LEU A 244 8.38 -0.67 25.90
C LEU A 244 8.91 -1.15 27.26
N ASN A 245 8.06 -1.17 28.29
CA ASN A 245 8.42 -1.71 29.61
C ASN A 245 8.84 -3.20 29.54
N LYS A 246 8.13 -4.03 28.79
CA LYS A 246 8.55 -5.43 28.59
C LYS A 246 9.90 -5.56 27.90
N LEU A 247 10.23 -4.67 26.97
CA LEU A 247 11.53 -4.65 26.32
C LEU A 247 12.62 -4.33 27.36
N GLU A 248 12.39 -3.34 28.23
CA GLU A 248 13.31 -3.00 29.35
C GLU A 248 13.44 -4.18 30.33
N GLU A 249 12.33 -4.73 30.83
CA GLU A 249 12.31 -5.86 31.76
C GLU A 249 13.03 -7.11 31.23
N SER A 250 13.03 -7.28 29.90
CA SER A 250 13.74 -8.39 29.26
C SER A 250 15.26 -8.16 29.13
N GLY A 251 15.77 -6.97 29.48
CA GLY A 251 17.17 -6.58 29.34
C GLY A 251 17.62 -6.40 27.90
N LEU A 252 16.68 -6.22 26.97
CA LEU A 252 16.97 -6.14 25.52
C LEU A 252 16.97 -4.70 24.97
N ALA A 253 16.53 -3.73 25.76
CA ALA A 253 16.36 -2.35 25.30
C ALA A 253 17.65 -1.74 24.74
N GLU A 254 18.79 -1.95 25.42
CA GLU A 254 20.10 -1.48 24.97
C GLU A 254 20.65 -2.20 23.74
N ASN A 255 19.96 -3.26 23.30
CA ASN A 255 20.28 -4.01 22.08
C ASN A 255 19.25 -3.77 20.97
N THR A 256 18.23 -2.93 21.21
CA THR A 256 17.07 -2.81 20.33
C THR A 256 16.88 -1.38 19.82
N ILE A 257 16.86 -1.21 18.51
CA ILE A 257 16.42 0.02 17.85
C ILE A 257 14.89 -0.02 17.78
N VAL A 258 14.23 1.00 18.30
CA VAL A 258 12.77 1.09 18.36
C VAL A 258 12.29 2.13 17.34
N PHE A 259 11.35 1.74 16.50
CA PHE A 259 10.63 2.61 15.57
C PHE A 259 9.19 2.71 16.01
N PHE A 260 8.70 3.92 16.24
CA PHE A 260 7.29 4.24 16.37
C PHE A 260 6.84 4.99 15.11
N TRP A 261 5.72 4.57 14.48
CA TRP A 261 5.21 5.19 13.25
C TRP A 261 3.71 4.95 13.04
N GLY A 262 3.02 5.88 12.34
CA GLY A 262 1.65 5.73 11.84
C GLY A 262 1.63 5.20 10.41
N ASP A 263 0.62 4.40 10.00
CA ASP A 263 0.58 3.80 8.66
C ASP A 263 0.10 4.77 7.56
N HIS A 264 -0.66 5.77 7.89
CA HIS A 264 -1.03 6.96 7.12
C HIS A 264 -1.72 7.96 8.07
N GLY A 265 -2.16 9.10 7.55
CA GLY A 265 -2.83 10.13 8.37
C GLY A 265 -4.19 9.72 8.92
N TRP A 266 -4.76 10.57 9.74
CA TRP A 266 -5.93 10.29 10.55
C TRP A 266 -7.20 9.92 9.78
N GLY A 267 -8.13 9.23 10.45
CA GLY A 267 -9.35 8.68 9.85
C GLY A 267 -10.49 9.66 9.57
N LEU A 268 -10.34 10.96 9.94
CA LEU A 268 -11.36 11.98 9.71
C LEU A 268 -11.47 12.37 8.23
N PRO A 269 -12.58 13.01 7.80
CA PRO A 269 -12.75 13.46 6.43
C PRO A 269 -11.58 14.34 5.95
N ARG A 270 -11.17 14.17 4.71
CA ARG A 270 -10.02 14.81 4.05
C ARG A 270 -8.63 14.38 4.62
N GLY A 271 -8.57 13.47 5.57
CA GLY A 271 -7.35 12.79 6.01
C GLY A 271 -7.12 11.50 5.20
N LYS A 272 -7.36 10.34 5.80
CA LYS A 272 -7.31 9.04 5.12
C LYS A 272 -7.97 9.08 3.75
N ARG A 273 -7.32 8.55 2.72
CA ARG A 273 -7.70 8.49 1.29
C ARG A 273 -7.37 9.74 0.47
N TRP A 274 -6.82 10.82 1.05
CA TRP A 274 -6.42 12.03 0.29
C TRP A 274 -4.93 12.32 0.46
N LEU A 275 -4.32 12.91 -0.58
CA LEU A 275 -2.89 13.18 -0.64
C LEU A 275 -2.48 14.51 0.04
N TYR A 276 -3.34 15.07 0.86
CA TYR A 276 -2.97 16.20 1.72
C TYR A 276 -2.11 15.75 2.89
N GLU A 277 -1.37 16.65 3.53
CA GLU A 277 -0.57 16.29 4.69
C GLU A 277 -1.39 15.55 5.76
N SER A 278 -2.65 15.94 5.97
CA SER A 278 -3.58 15.25 6.86
C SER A 278 -3.78 13.75 6.55
N GLY A 279 -3.47 13.30 5.33
CA GLY A 279 -3.61 11.93 4.90
C GLY A 279 -2.30 11.16 4.70
N VAL A 280 -1.19 11.86 4.45
CA VAL A 280 0.09 11.21 4.12
C VAL A 280 1.22 11.51 5.09
N LYS A 281 1.17 12.62 5.86
CA LYS A 281 2.18 12.95 6.87
C LYS A 281 1.92 12.18 8.16
N VAL A 282 2.93 11.44 8.61
CA VAL A 282 2.81 10.49 9.71
C VAL A 282 3.81 10.78 10.82
N PRO A 283 3.55 10.38 12.07
CA PRO A 283 4.57 10.38 13.10
C PRO A 283 5.65 9.35 12.78
N LEU A 284 6.89 9.68 13.13
CA LEU A 284 8.03 8.76 13.12
C LEU A 284 9.01 9.17 14.23
N VAL A 285 9.15 8.30 15.22
CA VAL A 285 10.13 8.46 16.31
C VAL A 285 11.03 7.23 16.30
N ILE A 286 12.35 7.45 16.36
CA ILE A 286 13.33 6.34 16.33
C ILE A 286 14.29 6.48 17.52
N ARG A 287 14.25 5.51 18.45
CA ARG A 287 15.24 5.37 19.52
C ARG A 287 16.37 4.45 19.03
N VAL A 288 17.60 4.94 19.09
CA VAL A 288 18.80 4.17 18.77
C VAL A 288 19.70 4.12 20.00
N PRO A 289 19.94 2.92 20.59
CA PRO A 289 20.82 2.77 21.75
C PRO A 289 22.24 3.29 21.50
N ASP A 290 22.90 3.75 22.54
CA ASP A 290 24.21 4.41 22.49
C ASP A 290 25.26 3.64 21.70
N LYS A 291 25.33 2.34 21.87
CA LYS A 291 26.30 1.50 21.16
C LYS A 291 26.06 1.42 19.65
N TYR A 292 24.87 1.74 19.17
CA TYR A 292 24.51 1.78 17.74
C TYR A 292 24.44 3.19 17.16
N LYS A 293 24.86 4.22 17.87
CA LYS A 293 24.86 5.61 17.38
C LYS A 293 25.61 5.81 16.06
N HIS A 294 26.62 4.98 15.77
CA HIS A 294 27.34 4.97 14.49
C HIS A 294 26.44 4.67 13.27
N LEU A 295 25.25 4.10 13.49
CA LEU A 295 24.26 3.82 12.46
C LEU A 295 23.39 5.04 12.12
N LEU A 296 23.41 6.09 12.96
CA LEU A 296 22.75 7.37 12.72
C LEU A 296 23.50 8.17 11.63
N ARG A 297 22.83 9.17 11.08
CA ARG A 297 23.49 10.19 10.22
C ARG A 297 24.33 11.13 11.07
N ASP A 298 25.33 11.72 10.45
CA ASP A 298 26.16 12.74 11.10
C ASP A 298 25.29 13.91 11.57
N GLY A 299 25.47 14.30 12.83
CA GLY A 299 24.71 15.38 13.47
C GLY A 299 23.39 14.98 14.11
N GLN A 300 22.84 13.80 13.81
CA GLN A 300 21.64 13.30 14.53
C GLN A 300 22.01 12.87 15.95
N LYS A 301 21.18 13.25 16.91
CA LYS A 301 21.37 12.93 18.34
C LYS A 301 20.02 12.56 18.97
N PRO A 302 20.00 11.63 19.93
CA PRO A 302 18.81 11.39 20.76
C PRO A 302 18.28 12.69 21.39
N GLY A 303 16.98 12.78 21.59
CA GLY A 303 16.31 13.96 22.13
C GLY A 303 16.19 15.13 21.16
N THR A 304 16.45 14.93 19.86
CA THR A 304 16.36 16.00 18.86
C THR A 304 15.28 15.77 17.81
N LYS A 305 14.86 16.87 17.18
CA LYS A 305 13.98 16.83 16.00
C LYS A 305 14.81 16.98 14.72
N THR A 306 14.39 16.33 13.65
CA THR A 306 14.98 16.49 12.32
C THR A 306 13.91 16.84 11.29
N ASP A 307 14.25 17.71 10.34
CA ASP A 307 13.41 18.10 9.21
C ASP A 307 13.67 17.26 7.94
N GLU A 308 14.48 16.21 8.05
CA GLU A 308 14.78 15.32 6.93
C GLU A 308 13.51 14.64 6.39
N LEU A 309 13.40 14.62 5.08
CA LEU A 309 12.32 13.88 4.41
C LEU A 309 12.55 12.37 4.50
N VAL A 310 11.57 11.65 5.00
CA VAL A 310 11.54 10.18 5.06
C VAL A 310 10.29 9.66 4.36
N SER A 311 10.46 8.65 3.56
CA SER A 311 9.39 8.01 2.79
C SER A 311 9.24 6.54 3.16
N PHE A 312 8.03 6.00 3.14
CA PHE A 312 7.80 4.59 3.46
C PHE A 312 8.56 3.61 2.56
N VAL A 313 8.79 3.97 1.32
CA VAL A 313 9.62 3.15 0.41
C VAL A 313 11.04 2.95 0.94
N ASP A 314 11.51 3.83 1.84
CA ASP A 314 12.84 3.80 2.44
C ASP A 314 12.98 2.84 3.63
N PHE A 315 11.85 2.38 4.20
CA PHE A 315 11.87 1.54 5.40
C PHE A 315 12.53 0.19 5.16
N ALA A 316 12.13 -0.53 4.11
CA ALA A 316 12.72 -1.83 3.79
C ALA A 316 14.26 -1.77 3.59
N PRO A 317 14.80 -0.91 2.73
CA PRO A 317 16.26 -0.80 2.58
C PRO A 317 16.94 -0.30 3.86
N THR A 318 16.27 0.51 4.71
CA THR A 318 16.80 0.93 6.00
C THR A 318 16.91 -0.24 6.98
N MET A 319 15.90 -1.13 7.05
CA MET A 319 15.99 -2.32 7.91
C MET A 319 17.15 -3.24 7.50
N LEU A 320 17.33 -3.45 6.21
CA LEU A 320 18.47 -4.22 5.71
C LEU A 320 19.82 -3.52 6.02
N SER A 321 19.86 -2.21 5.87
CA SER A 321 21.04 -1.39 6.20
C SER A 321 21.43 -1.46 7.69
N LEU A 322 20.44 -1.40 8.60
CA LEU A 322 20.63 -1.56 10.04
C LEU A 322 21.16 -2.95 10.41
N ALA A 323 20.64 -3.97 9.73
CA ALA A 323 21.06 -5.36 9.91
C ALA A 323 22.40 -5.70 9.22
N GLY A 324 22.99 -4.77 8.46
CA GLY A 324 24.19 -5.01 7.66
C GLY A 324 23.98 -5.95 6.48
N VAL A 325 22.73 -6.12 6.02
CA VAL A 325 22.34 -6.98 4.90
C VAL A 325 22.35 -6.17 3.60
N SER A 326 22.81 -6.78 2.51
CA SER A 326 22.82 -6.16 1.18
C SER A 326 21.41 -5.81 0.72
N ILE A 327 21.26 -4.62 0.14
CA ILE A 327 20.00 -4.10 -0.37
C ILE A 327 19.85 -4.54 -1.83
N PRO A 328 18.78 -5.26 -2.20
CA PRO A 328 18.54 -5.66 -3.58
C PRO A 328 18.24 -4.47 -4.51
N ASP A 329 18.70 -4.58 -5.77
CA ASP A 329 18.55 -3.52 -6.79
C ASP A 329 17.09 -3.21 -7.16
N TYR A 330 16.16 -4.14 -6.92
CA TYR A 330 14.74 -3.90 -7.18
C TYR A 330 14.09 -2.95 -6.15
N MET A 331 14.72 -2.67 -5.01
CA MET A 331 14.20 -1.71 -4.04
C MET A 331 14.38 -0.29 -4.57
N GLN A 332 13.29 0.47 -4.58
CA GLN A 332 13.23 1.84 -5.09
C GLN A 332 13.49 2.90 -4.00
N GLY A 333 13.45 2.47 -2.74
CA GLY A 333 13.77 3.30 -1.58
C GLY A 333 15.28 3.43 -1.36
N GLN A 334 15.65 4.41 -0.53
CA GLN A 334 17.03 4.61 -0.10
C GLN A 334 17.14 4.51 1.43
N PRO A 335 18.15 3.81 1.97
CA PRO A 335 18.30 3.69 3.41
C PRO A 335 18.69 5.04 4.03
N PHE A 336 17.96 5.46 5.06
CA PHE A 336 18.27 6.70 5.78
C PHE A 336 19.05 6.47 7.08
N LEU A 337 19.17 5.23 7.56
CA LEU A 337 19.99 4.79 8.68
C LEU A 337 20.78 3.53 8.33
N GLY A 338 21.78 3.18 9.18
CA GLY A 338 22.53 1.93 9.06
C GLY A 338 23.82 2.03 8.26
N LYS A 339 24.42 0.88 7.96
CA LYS A 339 25.73 0.78 7.27
C LYS A 339 25.70 1.36 5.84
N HIS A 340 24.53 1.31 5.18
CA HIS A 340 24.36 1.71 3.78
C HIS A 340 23.57 3.03 3.62
N LYS A 341 23.47 3.83 4.71
CA LYS A 341 22.72 5.09 4.71
C LYS A 341 23.13 6.03 3.58
N LYS A 342 22.14 6.65 2.94
CA LYS A 342 22.30 7.61 1.85
C LYS A 342 22.04 9.04 2.33
N PRO A 343 22.49 10.09 1.61
CA PRO A 343 22.11 11.47 1.91
C PRO A 343 20.58 11.64 2.04
N PRO A 344 20.09 12.68 2.77
CA PRO A 344 18.68 13.00 2.78
C PRO A 344 18.11 13.14 1.38
N ARG A 345 16.84 12.78 1.20
CA ARG A 345 16.14 12.96 -0.09
C ARG A 345 15.59 14.37 -0.21
N ASP A 346 15.49 14.85 -1.45
CA ASP A 346 14.87 16.14 -1.75
C ASP A 346 13.37 16.03 -1.98
N TYR A 347 12.87 14.84 -2.31
CA TYR A 347 11.50 14.57 -2.72
C TYR A 347 10.92 13.32 -2.08
N VAL A 348 9.67 13.39 -1.64
CA VAL A 348 8.84 12.23 -1.33
C VAL A 348 7.71 12.16 -2.36
N TYR A 349 7.46 10.97 -2.90
CA TYR A 349 6.37 10.75 -3.85
C TYR A 349 5.20 10.07 -3.19
N VAL A 350 4.00 10.56 -3.46
CA VAL A 350 2.74 10.07 -2.92
C VAL A 350 1.75 9.78 -4.03
N TYR A 351 0.93 8.76 -3.83
CA TYR A 351 -0.03 8.32 -4.84
C TYR A 351 -1.32 7.83 -4.20
N ARG A 352 -2.43 8.03 -4.91
CA ARG A 352 -3.74 7.49 -4.60
C ARG A 352 -4.40 7.00 -5.88
N ASP A 353 -4.98 5.84 -5.80
CA ASP A 353 -5.82 5.27 -6.86
C ASP A 353 -7.19 4.90 -6.29
N ARG A 354 -7.80 3.76 -6.65
CA ARG A 354 -9.07 3.34 -6.09
C ARG A 354 -8.95 3.14 -4.57
N ALA A 355 -9.76 3.90 -3.86
CA ALA A 355 -9.93 3.76 -2.42
C ALA A 355 -11.26 3.06 -2.13
N ASP A 356 -11.20 1.92 -1.45
CA ASP A 356 -12.33 1.01 -1.26
C ASP A 356 -13.05 0.72 -2.60
N GLU A 357 -14.34 1.06 -2.73
CA GLU A 357 -15.13 0.84 -3.95
C GLU A 357 -15.01 1.95 -5.00
N THR A 358 -14.31 3.07 -4.72
CA THR A 358 -14.43 4.29 -5.53
C THR A 358 -13.14 4.63 -6.27
N TYR A 359 -13.21 4.72 -7.58
CA TYR A 359 -12.08 5.08 -8.43
C TYR A 359 -11.73 6.56 -8.35
N ASP A 360 -10.43 6.82 -8.26
CA ASP A 360 -9.77 8.09 -8.53
C ASP A 360 -8.36 7.80 -9.03
N MET A 361 -7.58 8.81 -9.38
CA MET A 361 -6.15 8.71 -9.61
C MET A 361 -5.52 10.06 -9.32
N MET A 362 -4.68 10.09 -8.32
CA MET A 362 -3.88 11.25 -7.93
C MET A 362 -2.42 10.83 -7.76
N ARG A 363 -1.52 11.70 -8.11
CA ARG A 363 -0.08 11.57 -7.85
C ARG A 363 0.43 12.87 -7.26
N GLY A 364 1.43 12.79 -6.40
CA GLY A 364 1.99 13.97 -5.77
C GLY A 364 3.47 13.83 -5.46
N LEU A 365 4.04 14.97 -5.18
CA LEU A 365 5.44 15.15 -4.80
C LEU A 365 5.49 16.14 -3.64
N VAL A 366 6.19 15.77 -2.58
CA VAL A 366 6.42 16.59 -1.40
C VAL A 366 7.90 16.98 -1.33
N THR A 367 8.18 18.27 -1.16
CA THR A 367 9.48 18.81 -0.76
C THR A 367 9.41 19.25 0.70
N LYS A 368 10.44 19.89 1.23
CA LYS A 368 10.35 20.57 2.54
C LYS A 368 9.37 21.74 2.53
N ASP A 369 9.22 22.41 1.40
CA ASP A 369 8.52 23.69 1.27
C ASP A 369 7.14 23.54 0.58
N TYR A 370 6.99 22.58 -0.33
CA TYR A 370 5.81 22.46 -1.19
C TYR A 370 5.24 21.06 -1.28
N LEU A 371 3.91 21.01 -1.40
CA LEU A 371 3.17 19.84 -1.85
C LEU A 371 2.60 20.12 -3.24
N TYR A 372 3.06 19.37 -4.25
CA TYR A 372 2.49 19.35 -5.60
C TYR A 372 1.59 18.13 -5.78
N LEU A 373 0.38 18.34 -6.30
CA LEU A 373 -0.57 17.26 -6.63
C LEU A 373 -1.03 17.35 -8.08
N ARG A 374 -1.12 16.20 -8.74
CA ARG A 374 -1.71 16.04 -10.06
C ARG A 374 -2.95 15.17 -9.97
N ASN A 375 -4.12 15.71 -10.42
CA ASN A 375 -5.36 14.98 -10.56
C ASN A 375 -5.49 14.42 -11.98
N TYR A 376 -5.39 13.10 -12.13
CA TYR A 376 -5.52 12.41 -13.42
C TYR A 376 -7.00 12.19 -13.81
N ARG A 377 -7.92 12.36 -12.85
CA ARG A 377 -9.36 12.28 -13.03
C ARG A 377 -10.05 13.55 -12.48
N PRO A 378 -9.78 14.72 -13.07
CA PRO A 378 -10.31 16.00 -12.55
C PRO A 378 -11.84 16.10 -12.64
N TYR A 379 -12.47 15.35 -13.53
CA TYR A 379 -13.93 15.26 -13.69
C TYR A 379 -14.63 14.43 -12.59
N LEU A 380 -13.94 14.06 -11.50
CA LEU A 380 -14.50 13.43 -10.31
C LEU A 380 -14.35 14.40 -9.12
N PRO A 381 -15.35 14.55 -8.24
CA PRO A 381 -15.20 15.34 -7.02
C PRO A 381 -14.23 14.67 -6.03
N TYR A 382 -13.66 15.44 -5.09
CA TYR A 382 -12.87 14.86 -4.01
C TYR A 382 -13.76 14.02 -3.08
N ALA A 383 -14.88 14.59 -2.63
CA ALA A 383 -15.81 13.97 -1.70
C ALA A 383 -16.69 12.92 -2.39
N GLN A 384 -16.09 11.95 -3.11
CA GLN A 384 -16.85 10.83 -3.66
C GLN A 384 -17.44 9.97 -2.52
N THR A 385 -18.51 9.25 -2.80
CA THR A 385 -19.18 8.39 -1.81
C THR A 385 -18.36 7.12 -1.56
N ILE A 386 -17.77 7.00 -0.38
CA ILE A 386 -17.06 5.82 0.10
C ILE A 386 -17.77 5.34 1.36
N ARG A 387 -18.27 4.10 1.36
CA ARG A 387 -19.14 3.57 2.42
C ARG A 387 -18.58 3.76 3.84
N THR A 388 -17.30 3.51 4.02
CA THR A 388 -16.66 3.65 5.34
C THR A 388 -16.61 5.09 5.80
N MET A 389 -16.26 6.02 4.91
CA MET A 389 -16.24 7.45 5.18
C MET A 389 -17.65 8.03 5.42
N GLU A 390 -18.67 7.58 4.65
CA GLU A 390 -20.06 8.05 4.82
C GLU A 390 -20.68 7.68 6.18
N ARG A 391 -20.05 6.74 6.91
CA ARG A 391 -20.45 6.38 8.27
C ARG A 391 -19.85 7.30 9.32
N HIS A 392 -18.88 8.14 8.95
CA HIS A 392 -18.25 9.08 9.86
C HIS A 392 -19.20 10.26 10.14
N PRO A 393 -19.55 10.54 11.42
CA PRO A 393 -20.53 11.59 11.74
C PRO A 393 -20.15 12.97 11.20
N SER A 394 -18.88 13.38 11.28
CA SER A 394 -18.41 14.65 10.69
C SER A 394 -18.57 14.70 9.17
N MET A 395 -18.49 13.54 8.47
CA MET A 395 -18.75 13.50 7.03
C MET A 395 -20.23 13.68 6.72
N GLN A 396 -21.10 13.14 7.55
CA GLN A 396 -22.56 13.34 7.43
C GLN A 396 -22.90 14.81 7.60
N ASP A 397 -22.35 15.46 8.62
CA ASP A 397 -22.54 16.91 8.84
C ASP A 397 -22.02 17.73 7.65
N LEU A 398 -20.83 17.42 7.12
CA LEU A 398 -20.31 18.08 5.90
C LEU A 398 -21.27 17.93 4.72
N ARG A 399 -21.87 16.75 4.53
CA ARG A 399 -22.85 16.49 3.47
C ARG A 399 -24.12 17.31 3.65
N GLU A 400 -24.66 17.35 4.85
CA GLU A 400 -25.86 18.14 5.17
C GLU A 400 -25.61 19.63 5.02
N MET A 401 -24.46 20.13 5.49
CA MET A 401 -24.07 21.54 5.32
C MET A 401 -23.88 21.89 3.85
N HIS A 402 -23.25 21.01 3.06
CA HIS A 402 -23.12 21.21 1.61
C HIS A 402 -24.49 21.32 0.93
N LYS A 403 -25.40 20.40 1.23
CA LYS A 403 -26.76 20.41 0.68
C LYS A 403 -27.54 21.68 1.07
N ALA A 404 -27.27 22.21 2.26
CA ALA A 404 -27.90 23.42 2.78
C ALA A 404 -27.19 24.71 2.36
N ASP A 405 -26.13 24.64 1.53
CA ASP A 405 -25.26 25.77 1.12
C ASP A 405 -24.68 26.54 2.31
N LYS A 406 -24.24 25.81 3.34
CA LYS A 406 -23.70 26.34 4.60
C LYS A 406 -22.20 26.12 4.81
N LEU A 407 -21.50 25.53 3.84
CA LEU A 407 -20.08 25.34 3.93
C LEU A 407 -19.32 26.67 3.80
N ASN A 408 -18.27 26.83 4.58
CA ASN A 408 -17.31 27.89 4.33
C ASN A 408 -16.41 27.57 3.13
N GLU A 409 -15.57 28.51 2.70
CA GLU A 409 -14.71 28.32 1.52
C GLU A 409 -13.78 27.10 1.66
N ALA A 410 -13.13 26.89 2.81
CA ALA A 410 -12.21 25.79 3.03
C ALA A 410 -12.91 24.42 2.98
N GLN A 411 -14.10 24.32 3.57
CA GLN A 411 -14.94 23.13 3.55
C GLN A 411 -15.49 22.84 2.15
N GLY A 412 -15.91 23.92 1.43
CA GLY A 412 -16.45 23.82 0.08
C GLY A 412 -15.46 23.26 -0.94
N LYS A 413 -14.15 23.48 -0.76
CA LYS A 413 -13.10 22.92 -1.63
C LYS A 413 -13.13 21.39 -1.69
N PHE A 414 -13.55 20.72 -0.62
CA PHE A 414 -13.68 19.27 -0.60
C PHE A 414 -14.84 18.76 -1.50
N PHE A 415 -15.79 19.61 -1.84
CA PHE A 415 -16.92 19.30 -2.74
C PHE A 415 -16.73 19.89 -4.14
N GLN A 416 -15.60 20.53 -4.41
CA GLN A 416 -15.32 21.15 -5.70
C GLN A 416 -15.41 20.15 -6.85
N TYR A 417 -16.11 20.55 -7.92
CA TYR A 417 -16.25 19.83 -9.17
C TYR A 417 -16.28 20.81 -10.36
N PRO A 418 -15.50 20.57 -11.43
CA PRO A 418 -14.39 19.61 -11.49
C PRO A 418 -13.27 19.97 -10.51
N LYS A 419 -12.45 18.98 -10.15
CA LYS A 419 -11.21 19.23 -9.41
C LYS A 419 -10.23 20.03 -10.26
N PRO A 420 -9.35 20.86 -9.69
CA PRO A 420 -8.23 21.40 -10.44
C PRO A 420 -7.35 20.25 -10.96
N VAL A 421 -6.79 20.44 -12.15
CA VAL A 421 -5.88 19.47 -12.77
C VAL A 421 -4.59 19.36 -11.98
N GLU A 422 -4.09 20.50 -11.48
CA GLU A 422 -2.90 20.60 -10.65
C GLU A 422 -3.17 21.42 -9.40
N GLU A 423 -2.47 21.05 -8.33
CA GLU A 423 -2.51 21.74 -7.06
C GLU A 423 -1.09 21.96 -6.57
N LEU A 424 -0.82 23.13 -5.98
CA LEU A 424 0.44 23.47 -5.34
C LEU A 424 0.15 24.16 -4.01
N TYR A 425 0.75 23.67 -2.94
CA TYR A 425 0.56 24.19 -1.59
C TYR A 425 1.90 24.54 -0.97
N ASP A 426 1.97 25.70 -0.30
CA ASP A 426 3.08 26.14 0.54
C ASP A 426 2.92 25.52 1.92
N LEU A 427 3.82 24.61 2.31
CA LEU A 427 3.68 23.83 3.53
C LEU A 427 3.97 24.63 4.81
N GLU A 428 4.73 25.72 4.71
CA GLU A 428 5.02 26.61 5.84
C GLU A 428 3.82 27.52 6.15
N ASN A 429 3.22 28.11 5.10
CA ASN A 429 2.19 29.13 5.24
C ASN A 429 0.76 28.58 5.13
N ASP A 430 0.58 27.33 4.66
CA ASP A 430 -0.72 26.66 4.50
C ASP A 430 -0.68 25.20 4.99
N PRO A 431 -0.52 25.00 6.31
CA PRO A 431 -0.38 23.66 6.92
C PRO A 431 -1.61 22.76 6.73
N HIS A 432 -2.71 23.32 6.24
CA HIS A 432 -3.94 22.58 5.94
C HIS A 432 -4.17 22.31 4.46
N ASN A 433 -3.26 22.76 3.58
CA ASN A 433 -3.33 22.59 2.12
C ASN A 433 -4.68 23.09 1.53
N ILE A 434 -5.06 24.34 1.85
CA ILE A 434 -6.32 24.95 1.44
C ILE A 434 -6.13 25.87 0.23
N ASN A 435 -5.01 26.59 0.17
CA ASN A 435 -4.78 27.65 -0.80
C ASN A 435 -3.96 27.12 -2.00
N ASN A 436 -4.66 26.66 -3.04
CA ASN A 436 -4.01 26.16 -4.24
C ASN A 436 -3.31 27.27 -5.03
N LEU A 437 -1.99 27.25 -5.10
CA LEU A 437 -1.13 28.23 -5.77
C LEU A 437 -0.85 27.90 -7.25
N ALA A 438 -1.34 26.78 -7.78
CA ALA A 438 -1.03 26.31 -9.15
C ALA A 438 -1.45 27.28 -10.27
N LYS A 439 -2.32 28.26 -10.00
CA LYS A 439 -2.71 29.32 -10.95
C LYS A 439 -2.08 30.68 -10.67
N ASN A 440 -1.26 30.76 -9.63
CA ASN A 440 -0.57 32.01 -9.26
C ASN A 440 0.75 32.10 -10.04
N SER A 441 0.88 33.09 -10.90
CA SER A 441 2.05 33.30 -11.76
C SER A 441 3.37 33.46 -11.00
N ASN A 442 3.32 33.85 -9.73
CA ASN A 442 4.53 33.95 -8.90
C ASN A 442 5.16 32.59 -8.59
N TYR A 443 4.44 31.48 -8.78
CA TYR A 443 4.88 30.12 -8.51
C TYR A 443 4.98 29.27 -9.80
N GLU A 444 4.93 29.86 -10.98
CA GLU A 444 4.91 29.15 -12.27
C GLU A 444 6.19 28.31 -12.46
N ASP A 445 7.36 28.90 -12.16
CA ASP A 445 8.66 28.21 -12.28
C ASP A 445 8.76 27.01 -11.35
N GLU A 446 8.31 27.16 -10.09
CA GLU A 446 8.33 26.04 -9.13
C GLU A 446 7.31 24.96 -9.50
N LEU A 447 6.12 25.37 -9.96
CA LEU A 447 5.11 24.43 -10.46
C LEU A 447 5.65 23.59 -11.62
N GLU A 448 6.34 24.23 -12.59
CA GLU A 448 6.90 23.53 -13.75
C GLU A 448 8.05 22.58 -13.36
N LYS A 449 8.91 22.99 -12.45
CA LYS A 449 9.98 22.15 -11.89
C LYS A 449 9.41 20.92 -11.21
N LEU A 450 8.40 21.07 -10.32
CA LEU A 450 7.79 19.96 -9.60
C LEU A 450 6.99 19.03 -10.53
N ARG A 451 6.29 19.60 -11.53
CA ARG A 451 5.61 18.86 -12.60
C ARG A 451 6.60 17.98 -13.37
N SER A 452 7.71 18.55 -13.80
CA SER A 452 8.72 17.83 -14.56
C SER A 452 9.31 16.69 -13.74
N ARG A 453 9.68 16.93 -12.49
CA ARG A 453 10.22 15.88 -11.60
C ARG A 453 9.17 14.79 -11.30
N HIS A 454 7.91 15.17 -11.15
CA HIS A 454 6.79 14.23 -10.99
C HIS A 454 6.65 13.29 -12.19
N LEU A 455 6.71 13.81 -13.40
CA LEU A 455 6.61 13.02 -14.64
C LEU A 455 7.82 12.09 -14.83
N GLU A 456 9.03 12.55 -14.48
CA GLU A 456 10.23 11.72 -14.45
C GLU A 456 10.07 10.55 -13.51
N TRP A 457 9.63 10.79 -12.28
CA TRP A 457 9.39 9.72 -11.31
C TRP A 457 8.40 8.67 -11.81
N MET A 458 7.28 9.08 -12.40
CA MET A 458 6.31 8.12 -12.94
C MET A 458 6.89 7.22 -14.04
N LYS A 459 7.82 7.76 -14.83
CA LYS A 459 8.59 6.99 -15.83
C LYS A 459 9.60 6.06 -15.16
N GLU A 460 10.39 6.57 -14.22
CA GLU A 460 11.40 5.82 -13.47
C GLU A 460 10.83 4.57 -12.80
N ILE A 461 9.64 4.68 -12.20
CA ILE A 461 9.00 3.56 -11.52
C ILE A 461 8.10 2.70 -12.41
N ASN A 462 7.92 3.10 -13.67
CA ASN A 462 7.00 2.45 -14.61
C ASN A 462 5.57 2.38 -14.04
N ASP A 463 4.99 3.54 -13.69
CA ASP A 463 3.73 3.64 -12.93
C ASP A 463 2.54 2.98 -13.65
N VAL A 464 2.22 1.76 -13.25
CA VAL A 464 1.12 0.97 -13.84
C VAL A 464 -0.27 1.43 -13.39
N GLY A 465 -0.38 2.41 -12.51
CA GLY A 465 -1.66 3.07 -12.19
C GLY A 465 -2.28 3.78 -13.38
N LEU A 466 -1.47 4.11 -14.41
CA LEU A 466 -1.93 4.63 -15.68
C LEU A 466 -2.73 3.61 -16.51
N ILE A 467 -2.59 2.32 -16.19
CA ILE A 467 -3.35 1.23 -16.85
C ILE A 467 -4.66 1.03 -16.09
N PRO A 468 -5.83 1.05 -16.74
CA PRO A 468 -7.10 0.79 -16.07
C PRO A 468 -7.10 -0.54 -15.31
N GLU A 469 -7.60 -0.55 -14.07
CA GLU A 469 -7.63 -1.77 -13.24
C GLU A 469 -8.25 -2.98 -13.94
N PRO A 470 -9.38 -2.86 -14.68
CA PRO A 470 -9.94 -3.98 -15.43
C PRO A 470 -8.97 -4.60 -16.42
N GLU A 471 -8.19 -3.77 -17.08
CA GLU A 471 -7.22 -4.19 -18.08
C GLU A 471 -5.96 -4.78 -17.44
N PHE A 472 -5.45 -4.12 -16.40
CA PHE A 472 -4.31 -4.61 -15.65
C PHE A 472 -4.59 -5.98 -15.00
N ASP A 473 -5.82 -6.20 -14.50
CA ASP A 473 -6.25 -7.50 -14.00
C ASP A 473 -6.27 -8.59 -15.08
N MET A 474 -6.67 -8.24 -16.31
CA MET A 474 -6.60 -9.16 -17.46
C MET A 474 -5.17 -9.46 -17.86
N MET A 475 -4.26 -8.49 -17.76
CA MET A 475 -2.82 -8.70 -18.02
C MET A 475 -2.21 -9.65 -16.98
N LYS A 476 -2.55 -9.49 -15.70
CA LYS A 476 -2.10 -10.37 -14.62
C LYS A 476 -2.70 -11.78 -14.72
N TRP A 477 -3.99 -11.85 -15.01
CA TRP A 477 -4.78 -13.07 -14.94
C TRP A 477 -5.67 -13.25 -16.20
N PRO A 478 -5.10 -13.62 -17.36
CA PRO A 478 -5.88 -13.71 -18.61
C PRO A 478 -7.10 -14.62 -18.52
N GLU A 479 -7.03 -15.66 -17.68
CA GLU A 479 -8.15 -16.58 -17.47
C GLU A 479 -9.06 -16.17 -16.30
N GLY A 480 -8.82 -15.01 -15.66
CA GLY A 480 -9.54 -14.55 -14.48
C GLY A 480 -9.26 -15.37 -13.21
N LYS A 481 -8.23 -16.21 -13.21
CA LYS A 481 -7.83 -17.05 -12.07
C LYS A 481 -6.38 -16.81 -11.71
N GLY A 482 -6.10 -16.63 -10.40
CA GLY A 482 -4.74 -16.56 -9.90
C GLY A 482 -3.99 -17.87 -10.14
N GLN A 483 -2.68 -17.75 -10.40
CA GLN A 483 -1.80 -18.88 -10.60
C GLN A 483 -1.45 -19.55 -9.26
N ARG A 484 -1.13 -20.84 -9.29
CA ARG A 484 -0.64 -21.58 -8.12
C ARG A 484 0.85 -21.88 -8.28
N THR A 485 1.60 -21.72 -7.21
CA THR A 485 3.00 -22.13 -7.12
C THR A 485 3.13 -23.65 -7.29
N GLY A 486 4.13 -24.08 -8.04
CA GLY A 486 4.42 -25.48 -8.27
C GLY A 486 4.74 -26.21 -6.97
N ARG A 487 4.34 -27.50 -6.91
CA ARG A 487 4.63 -28.36 -5.77
C ARG A 487 6.15 -28.57 -5.67
N PRO A 488 6.77 -28.36 -4.51
CA PRO A 488 8.19 -28.68 -4.32
C PRO A 488 8.49 -30.15 -4.63
N TYR A 489 9.73 -30.39 -4.97
CA TYR A 489 10.28 -31.75 -5.12
C TYR A 489 11.65 -31.85 -4.44
N PHE A 490 12.09 -33.09 -4.22
CA PHE A 490 13.31 -33.36 -3.47
C PHE A 490 14.36 -33.91 -4.42
N GLU A 491 15.61 -33.49 -4.23
CA GLU A 491 16.76 -33.96 -4.95
C GLU A 491 17.83 -34.41 -3.95
N SER A 492 18.69 -35.35 -4.31
CA SER A 492 19.86 -35.75 -3.55
C SER A 492 21.00 -35.96 -4.52
N GLU A 493 22.16 -35.42 -4.19
CA GLU A 493 23.39 -35.65 -4.95
C GLU A 493 23.96 -37.08 -4.70
N TYR A 494 23.66 -37.65 -3.53
CA TYR A 494 24.16 -38.94 -3.12
C TYR A 494 23.01 -39.94 -3.00
N ARG A 495 23.07 -41.01 -3.80
CA ARG A 495 22.15 -42.14 -3.67
C ARG A 495 22.50 -43.08 -2.54
N ASN A 496 23.63 -42.88 -1.86
CA ASN A 496 24.10 -43.74 -0.79
C ASN A 496 23.76 -43.16 0.57
N TYR A 497 23.16 -43.99 1.39
CA TYR A 497 22.83 -43.66 2.78
C TYR A 497 24.10 -43.69 3.64
N ILE A 498 24.38 -42.62 4.35
CA ILE A 498 25.39 -42.58 5.39
C ILE A 498 24.67 -42.83 6.71
N ASP A 499 25.00 -43.90 7.40
CA ASP A 499 24.36 -44.30 8.66
C ASP A 499 22.82 -44.42 8.60
N GLY A 500 22.29 -44.90 7.47
CA GLY A 500 20.83 -45.03 7.26
C GLY A 500 20.09 -43.70 7.06
N LYS A 501 20.81 -42.63 6.78
CA LYS A 501 20.23 -41.27 6.51
C LYS A 501 20.59 -40.80 5.11
N ILE A 502 19.79 -39.90 4.55
CA ILE A 502 20.03 -39.24 3.26
C ILE A 502 19.95 -37.73 3.43
N GLU A 503 20.82 -37.02 2.73
CA GLU A 503 20.72 -35.59 2.58
C GLU A 503 19.92 -35.24 1.32
N VAL A 504 18.88 -34.44 1.48
CA VAL A 504 18.01 -33.99 0.38
C VAL A 504 17.94 -32.47 0.31
N SER A 505 18.03 -31.96 -0.89
CA SER A 505 17.75 -30.58 -1.21
C SER A 505 16.29 -30.44 -1.68
N ILE A 506 15.67 -29.30 -1.41
CA ILE A 506 14.30 -29.02 -1.82
C ILE A 506 14.32 -28.01 -2.97
N GLN A 507 13.64 -28.35 -4.04
CA GLN A 507 13.52 -27.49 -5.22
C GLN A 507 12.06 -27.13 -5.50
N CYS A 508 11.82 -25.98 -6.13
CA CYS A 508 10.52 -25.59 -6.62
C CYS A 508 10.57 -25.32 -8.11
N PRO A 509 9.67 -25.87 -8.93
CA PRO A 509 9.66 -25.62 -10.38
C PRO A 509 9.24 -24.19 -10.72
N THR A 510 8.48 -23.50 -9.85
CA THR A 510 8.11 -22.09 -10.07
C THR A 510 9.25 -21.18 -9.62
N SER A 511 9.82 -20.45 -10.58
CA SER A 511 10.89 -19.49 -10.31
C SER A 511 10.41 -18.38 -9.35
N GLY A 512 11.29 -18.00 -8.43
CA GLY A 512 11.01 -16.92 -7.47
C GLY A 512 10.16 -17.34 -6.27
N ALA A 513 9.87 -18.63 -6.09
CA ALA A 513 9.15 -19.13 -4.94
C ALA A 513 10.05 -19.26 -3.70
N SER A 514 9.55 -18.88 -2.54
CA SER A 514 10.13 -19.23 -1.23
C SER A 514 9.61 -20.60 -0.81
N ILE A 515 10.47 -21.42 -0.21
CA ILE A 515 10.15 -22.77 0.25
C ILE A 515 10.18 -22.79 1.77
N VAL A 516 9.22 -23.47 2.38
CA VAL A 516 9.26 -23.82 3.80
C VAL A 516 9.13 -25.32 3.97
N TRP A 517 9.76 -25.85 5.02
CA TRP A 517 9.80 -27.28 5.31
C TRP A 517 9.65 -27.57 6.80
N LYS A 518 9.24 -28.80 7.12
CA LYS A 518 9.22 -29.33 8.48
C LYS A 518 9.27 -30.87 8.45
N TYR A 519 9.62 -31.50 9.56
CA TYR A 519 9.30 -32.92 9.74
C TYR A 519 7.81 -33.08 10.11
N ALA A 520 7.18 -34.15 9.62
CA ALA A 520 5.81 -34.47 9.99
C ALA A 520 5.72 -34.64 11.52
N GLY A 521 4.68 -34.05 12.13
CA GLY A 521 4.52 -34.02 13.58
C GLY A 521 5.16 -32.79 14.25
N SER A 522 5.99 -32.00 13.55
CA SER A 522 6.44 -30.70 14.03
C SER A 522 5.36 -29.63 13.78
N ASP A 523 5.18 -28.73 14.72
CA ASP A 523 4.25 -27.59 14.59
C ASP A 523 4.84 -26.45 13.77
N SER A 524 6.17 -26.31 13.74
CA SER A 524 6.87 -25.17 13.14
C SER A 524 7.37 -25.46 11.73
N TRP A 525 7.13 -24.52 10.81
CA TRP A 525 7.70 -24.50 9.47
C TRP A 525 9.00 -23.67 9.47
N HIS A 526 10.07 -24.21 8.90
CA HIS A 526 11.36 -23.55 8.71
C HIS A 526 11.46 -22.98 7.29
N LEU A 527 11.97 -21.76 7.14
CA LEU A 527 12.34 -21.25 5.83
C LEU A 527 13.53 -22.06 5.29
N TYR A 528 13.43 -22.52 4.05
CA TYR A 528 14.52 -23.24 3.40
C TYR A 528 15.61 -22.24 2.98
N ASP A 529 16.84 -22.52 3.41
CA ASP A 529 18.04 -21.69 3.22
C ASP A 529 19.03 -22.28 2.20
N ASP A 530 18.52 -23.16 1.33
CA ASP A 530 19.27 -23.86 0.29
C ASP A 530 20.31 -24.89 0.83
N GLN A 531 20.29 -25.18 2.15
CA GLN A 531 21.13 -26.23 2.73
C GLN A 531 20.42 -27.60 2.69
N PRO A 532 21.14 -28.69 2.40
CA PRO A 532 20.58 -30.04 2.44
C PRO A 532 20.00 -30.39 3.81
N ILE A 533 18.88 -31.10 3.80
CA ILE A 533 18.21 -31.57 5.02
C ILE A 533 18.41 -33.07 5.18
N VAL A 534 18.81 -33.48 6.36
CA VAL A 534 19.04 -34.89 6.70
C VAL A 534 17.71 -35.59 6.99
N VAL A 535 17.40 -36.66 6.26
CA VAL A 535 16.19 -37.46 6.48
C VAL A 535 16.62 -38.87 6.91
N GLY A 536 16.26 -39.25 8.12
CA GLY A 536 16.53 -40.57 8.70
C GLY A 536 15.36 -41.55 8.55
N PRO A 537 15.57 -42.82 9.00
CA PRO A 537 14.49 -43.80 9.08
C PRO A 537 13.32 -43.26 9.91
N ASN A 538 12.10 -43.49 9.48
CA ASN A 538 10.88 -43.07 10.15
C ASN A 538 10.63 -41.54 10.19
N GLN A 539 11.45 -40.73 9.52
CA GLN A 539 11.18 -39.29 9.35
C GLN A 539 10.48 -39.04 8.02
N ILE A 540 9.44 -38.21 8.05
CA ILE A 540 8.76 -37.73 6.85
C ILE A 540 9.04 -36.23 6.76
N LEU A 541 9.75 -35.82 5.70
CA LEU A 541 9.97 -34.41 5.37
C LEU A 541 8.78 -33.88 4.60
N GLN A 542 8.26 -32.73 5.00
CA GLN A 542 7.18 -32.02 4.34
C GLN A 542 7.70 -30.67 3.83
N ALA A 543 7.32 -30.29 2.62
CA ALA A 543 7.66 -29.00 2.03
C ALA A 543 6.48 -28.40 1.28
N LYS A 544 6.39 -27.08 1.30
CA LYS A 544 5.49 -26.30 0.47
C LYS A 544 6.19 -25.04 -0.01
N ALA A 545 5.72 -24.44 -1.11
CA ALA A 545 6.33 -23.26 -1.71
C ALA A 545 5.29 -22.20 -2.01
N SER A 546 5.71 -20.93 -1.95
CA SER A 546 4.87 -19.77 -2.31
C SER A 546 5.68 -18.72 -3.06
N ARG A 547 5.20 -18.35 -4.25
CA ARG A 547 5.64 -17.17 -4.97
C ARG A 547 4.72 -15.99 -4.61
N LEU A 548 5.28 -14.82 -4.41
CA LEU A 548 4.50 -13.61 -4.16
C LEU A 548 3.45 -13.38 -5.29
N GLY A 549 2.21 -13.13 -4.91
CA GLY A 549 1.09 -12.97 -5.82
C GLY A 549 0.45 -14.27 -6.34
N PHE A 550 1.02 -15.46 -6.05
CA PHE A 550 0.48 -16.77 -6.43
C PHE A 550 -0.12 -17.47 -5.21
N TYR A 551 -1.04 -18.39 -5.44
CA TYR A 551 -1.48 -19.32 -4.38
C TYR A 551 -0.34 -20.25 -3.97
N THR A 552 -0.30 -20.60 -2.69
CA THR A 552 0.66 -21.57 -2.15
C THR A 552 0.52 -22.95 -2.82
N SER A 553 1.62 -23.65 -2.99
CA SER A 553 1.66 -24.99 -3.54
C SER A 553 0.93 -26.00 -2.65
N LYS A 554 0.62 -27.18 -3.21
CA LYS A 554 0.31 -28.37 -2.41
C LYS A 554 1.57 -28.80 -1.63
N ILE A 555 1.36 -29.42 -0.47
CA ILE A 555 2.46 -30.01 0.32
C ILE A 555 3.09 -31.17 -0.47
N ALA A 556 4.42 -31.17 -0.53
CA ALA A 556 5.23 -32.30 -0.96
C ALA A 556 5.71 -33.06 0.28
N THR A 557 5.76 -34.38 0.18
CA THR A 557 6.30 -35.26 1.24
C THR A 557 7.41 -36.12 0.68
N TYR A 558 8.38 -36.40 1.52
CA TYR A 558 9.47 -37.33 1.23
C TYR A 558 9.79 -38.17 2.47
N GLN A 559 9.90 -39.46 2.29
CA GLN A 559 10.47 -40.39 3.28
C GLN A 559 11.59 -41.21 2.63
N LEU A 560 12.43 -41.78 3.46
CA LEU A 560 13.54 -42.59 3.00
C LEU A 560 13.06 -43.73 2.09
N GLY A 561 13.60 -43.78 0.84
CA GLY A 561 13.19 -44.74 -0.18
C GLY A 561 12.15 -44.24 -1.19
N ASP A 562 11.55 -43.10 -0.97
CA ASP A 562 10.66 -42.51 -1.97
C ASP A 562 11.40 -42.11 -3.26
N PRO A 563 10.76 -42.19 -4.43
CA PRO A 563 11.39 -41.78 -5.66
C PRO A 563 11.55 -40.23 -5.71
N LEU A 564 12.77 -39.80 -6.04
CA LEU A 564 13.10 -38.39 -6.26
C LEU A 564 12.63 -37.97 -7.63
N THR A 565 11.40 -37.41 -7.71
CA THR A 565 10.74 -37.07 -8.99
C THR A 565 10.54 -35.56 -9.10
N LYS A 566 11.03 -34.97 -10.20
CA LYS A 566 10.78 -33.55 -10.50
C LYS A 566 9.29 -33.31 -10.78
N THR A 567 8.78 -32.23 -10.25
CA THR A 567 7.40 -31.78 -10.50
C THR A 567 7.36 -30.75 -11.63
N LYS A 568 6.21 -30.62 -12.28
CA LYS A 568 5.99 -29.60 -13.31
C LYS A 568 5.55 -28.28 -12.68
N ASP A 569 5.96 -27.17 -13.29
CA ASP A 569 5.42 -25.84 -12.95
C ASP A 569 4.03 -25.66 -13.57
N PRO A 570 2.97 -25.54 -12.77
CA PRO A 570 1.62 -25.29 -13.28
C PRO A 570 1.48 -23.89 -13.91
N SER A 571 2.42 -22.97 -13.61
CA SER A 571 2.44 -21.61 -14.14
C SER A 571 3.42 -21.42 -15.31
N ALA A 572 4.00 -22.50 -15.87
CA ALA A 572 5.03 -22.41 -16.92
C ALA A 572 4.59 -21.61 -18.16
N ASN A 573 3.30 -21.61 -18.47
CA ASN A 573 2.73 -20.86 -19.60
C ASN A 573 2.26 -19.45 -19.22
N HIS A 574 2.39 -19.04 -17.94
CA HIS A 574 2.01 -17.70 -17.50
C HIS A 574 3.00 -16.67 -18.04
N VAL A 575 2.50 -15.75 -18.85
CA VAL A 575 3.30 -14.62 -19.34
C VAL A 575 3.23 -13.51 -18.28
N PRO A 576 4.36 -13.14 -17.67
CA PRO A 576 4.37 -12.03 -16.72
C PRO A 576 3.88 -10.74 -17.35
N TRP A 577 3.00 -10.00 -16.65
CA TRP A 577 2.47 -8.72 -17.13
C TRP A 577 3.59 -7.69 -17.37
N GLN A 578 4.71 -7.79 -16.65
CA GLN A 578 5.89 -6.93 -16.83
C GLN A 578 6.45 -6.95 -18.27
N LYS A 579 6.19 -8.02 -19.03
CA LYS A 579 6.56 -8.09 -20.45
C LYS A 579 5.60 -7.31 -21.37
N LYS A 580 4.43 -6.91 -20.87
CA LYS A 580 3.39 -6.20 -21.64
C LYS A 580 3.39 -4.71 -21.37
N VAL A 581 4.02 -4.27 -20.29
CA VAL A 581 4.14 -2.87 -19.90
C VAL A 581 5.59 -2.43 -20.07
N ASN A 582 5.79 -1.37 -20.83
CA ASN A 582 7.10 -0.82 -21.12
C ASN A 582 7.08 0.71 -21.07
N ASP A 583 8.26 1.31 -21.11
CA ASP A 583 8.44 2.76 -21.03
C ASP A 583 7.71 3.50 -22.18
N GLN A 584 7.59 2.89 -23.36
CA GLN A 584 6.90 3.50 -24.49
C GLN A 584 5.41 3.66 -24.23
N LEU A 585 4.77 2.63 -23.65
CA LEU A 585 3.35 2.70 -23.26
C LEU A 585 3.14 3.80 -22.22
N ILE A 586 3.96 3.82 -21.14
CA ILE A 586 3.86 4.82 -20.08
C ILE A 586 4.06 6.22 -20.64
N ASN A 587 5.10 6.43 -21.46
CA ASN A 587 5.38 7.73 -22.06
C ASN A 587 4.21 8.21 -22.93
N LYS A 588 3.64 7.34 -23.77
CA LYS A 588 2.50 7.66 -24.64
C LYS A 588 1.25 8.07 -23.85
N ILE A 589 0.98 7.38 -22.73
CA ILE A 589 -0.14 7.76 -21.85
C ILE A 589 0.15 9.11 -21.16
N LEU A 590 1.37 9.35 -20.67
CA LEU A 590 1.74 10.61 -20.03
C LEU A 590 1.68 11.77 -21.01
N GLU A 591 2.09 11.58 -22.26
CA GLU A 591 1.95 12.56 -23.33
C GLU A 591 0.48 12.90 -23.58
N LEU A 592 -0.36 11.89 -23.76
CA LEU A 592 -1.82 12.07 -23.89
C LEU A 592 -2.41 12.82 -22.69
N LYS A 593 -2.02 12.47 -21.47
CA LYS A 593 -2.49 13.13 -20.24
C LYS A 593 -1.92 14.54 -20.04
N SER A 594 -0.86 14.91 -20.76
CA SER A 594 -0.35 16.28 -20.74
C SER A 594 -1.32 17.27 -21.36
N LEU A 595 -2.21 16.83 -22.23
CA LEU A 595 -3.25 17.66 -22.84
C LEU A 595 -4.19 18.30 -21.80
N ASP A 596 -4.39 17.65 -20.64
CA ASP A 596 -5.31 18.14 -19.61
C ASP A 596 -4.90 19.48 -18.98
N TYR A 597 -3.61 19.84 -18.98
CA TYR A 597 -3.12 21.10 -18.41
C TYR A 597 -2.64 22.11 -19.46
N GLN A 598 -2.58 21.73 -20.71
CA GLN A 598 -2.25 22.66 -21.79
C GLN A 598 -3.44 23.60 -22.06
N LYS A 599 -3.15 24.84 -22.44
CA LYS A 599 -4.17 25.81 -22.82
C LYS A 599 -4.65 25.51 -24.25
N GLY A 600 -5.95 25.49 -24.48
CA GLY A 600 -6.54 25.34 -25.81
C GLY A 600 -7.55 24.22 -25.90
N ASP A 601 -8.08 24.01 -27.11
CA ASP A 601 -8.95 22.88 -27.43
C ASP A 601 -8.09 21.72 -27.95
N HIS A 602 -8.06 20.65 -27.22
CA HIS A 602 -7.24 19.47 -27.51
C HIS A 602 -8.08 18.29 -28.02
N LEU A 603 -9.36 18.50 -28.33
CA LEU A 603 -10.27 17.43 -28.74
C LEU A 603 -9.73 16.64 -29.95
N GLU A 604 -9.14 17.32 -30.94
CA GLU A 604 -8.53 16.68 -32.10
C GLU A 604 -7.37 15.74 -31.72
N ALA A 605 -6.52 16.18 -30.81
CA ALA A 605 -5.41 15.36 -30.34
C ALA A 605 -5.89 14.06 -29.67
N TYR A 606 -6.99 14.09 -28.89
CA TYR A 606 -7.58 12.86 -28.35
C TYR A 606 -8.08 11.91 -29.44
N TYR A 607 -8.61 12.41 -30.55
CA TYR A 607 -9.06 11.57 -31.65
C TYR A 607 -7.92 10.80 -32.33
N GLU A 608 -6.70 11.35 -32.39
CA GLU A 608 -5.53 10.69 -32.95
C GLU A 608 -5.14 9.42 -32.18
N TYR A 609 -5.43 9.39 -30.86
CA TYR A 609 -5.12 8.25 -29.99
C TYR A 609 -6.23 7.17 -29.93
N LEU A 610 -7.40 7.40 -30.55
CA LEU A 610 -8.46 6.38 -30.52
C LEU A 610 -8.11 5.12 -31.30
N ASP A 611 -7.27 5.22 -32.32
CA ASP A 611 -6.84 4.11 -33.17
C ASP A 611 -5.49 3.49 -32.71
N ALA A 612 -5.00 3.84 -31.51
CA ALA A 612 -3.77 3.29 -30.94
C ALA A 612 -3.89 1.76 -30.74
N GLU A 613 -2.80 1.03 -30.98
CA GLU A 613 -2.76 -0.42 -30.73
C GLU A 613 -2.95 -0.73 -29.25
N GLU A 614 -2.41 0.12 -28.37
CA GLU A 614 -2.42 -0.09 -26.93
C GLU A 614 -3.78 0.32 -26.33
N THR A 615 -4.47 -0.65 -25.77
CA THR A 615 -5.79 -0.46 -25.15
C THR A 615 -5.82 0.58 -24.03
N PRO A 616 -4.79 0.74 -23.14
CA PRO A 616 -4.78 1.81 -22.17
C PRO A 616 -4.75 3.21 -22.79
N VAL A 617 -4.10 3.37 -23.94
CA VAL A 617 -4.08 4.65 -24.67
C VAL A 617 -5.47 4.97 -25.21
N ARG A 618 -6.14 4.00 -25.87
CA ARG A 618 -7.52 4.17 -26.34
C ARG A 618 -8.49 4.50 -25.20
N TYR A 619 -8.30 3.88 -24.04
CA TYR A 619 -9.10 4.16 -22.85
C TYR A 619 -9.01 5.64 -22.43
N TRP A 620 -7.81 6.18 -22.27
CA TRP A 620 -7.63 7.57 -21.88
C TRP A 620 -8.11 8.55 -22.95
N ALA A 621 -7.92 8.22 -24.23
CA ALA A 621 -8.45 9.00 -25.37
C ALA A 621 -9.98 9.03 -25.37
N THR A 622 -10.63 7.88 -25.19
CA THR A 622 -12.10 7.78 -25.08
C THR A 622 -12.62 8.63 -23.93
N MET A 623 -11.96 8.57 -22.78
CA MET A 623 -12.30 9.38 -21.61
C MET A 623 -12.10 10.88 -21.87
N GLY A 624 -11.01 11.27 -22.53
CA GLY A 624 -10.73 12.65 -22.93
C GLY A 624 -11.84 13.20 -23.83
N ILE A 625 -12.19 12.49 -24.88
CA ILE A 625 -13.28 12.90 -25.81
C ILE A 625 -14.61 13.01 -25.08
N ARG A 626 -14.99 12.03 -24.24
CA ARG A 626 -16.22 12.08 -23.44
C ARG A 626 -16.32 13.33 -22.55
N ASN A 627 -15.19 13.74 -21.98
CA ASN A 627 -15.16 14.88 -21.05
C ASN A 627 -15.10 16.25 -21.77
N HIS A 628 -14.54 16.30 -22.96
CA HIS A 628 -14.35 17.54 -23.74
C HIS A 628 -15.42 17.78 -24.82
N SER A 629 -16.24 16.78 -25.18
CA SER A 629 -17.33 16.96 -26.14
C SER A 629 -18.55 17.61 -25.46
N ASN A 630 -18.77 18.91 -25.73
CA ASN A 630 -19.79 19.73 -25.08
C ASN A 630 -20.81 20.31 -26.06
N THR A 631 -20.49 20.40 -27.34
CA THR A 631 -21.42 20.90 -28.40
C THR A 631 -22.08 19.74 -29.14
N GLU A 632 -23.27 19.99 -29.71
CA GLU A 632 -23.99 18.97 -30.50
C GLU A 632 -23.14 18.43 -31.65
N LYS A 633 -22.32 19.28 -32.30
CA LYS A 633 -21.42 18.88 -33.38
C LYS A 633 -20.33 17.91 -32.87
N GLU A 634 -19.70 18.24 -31.75
CA GLU A 634 -18.67 17.38 -31.12
C GLU A 634 -19.26 16.06 -30.64
N ILE A 635 -20.44 16.13 -29.97
CA ILE A 635 -21.16 14.93 -29.52
C ILE A 635 -21.57 14.05 -30.71
N SER A 636 -22.07 14.62 -31.79
CA SER A 636 -22.44 13.84 -32.98
C SER A 636 -21.25 13.14 -33.61
N ARG A 637 -20.09 13.81 -33.69
CA ARG A 637 -18.83 13.20 -34.16
C ARG A 637 -18.35 12.08 -33.23
N ALA A 638 -18.36 12.34 -31.92
CA ALA A 638 -17.92 11.39 -30.89
C ALA A 638 -18.83 10.14 -30.88
N ARG A 639 -20.14 10.31 -31.05
CA ARG A 639 -21.11 9.23 -31.03
C ARG A 639 -20.78 8.10 -31.98
N ASP A 640 -20.46 8.39 -33.25
CA ASP A 640 -20.23 7.37 -34.25
C ASP A 640 -18.96 6.55 -33.93
N LYS A 641 -17.90 7.21 -33.42
CA LYS A 641 -16.69 6.54 -32.93
C LYS A 641 -16.98 5.70 -31.70
N PHE A 642 -17.76 6.22 -30.75
CA PHE A 642 -18.11 5.51 -29.52
C PHE A 642 -19.00 4.30 -29.79
N MET A 643 -19.88 4.33 -30.77
CA MET A 643 -20.62 3.16 -31.21
C MET A 643 -19.67 2.03 -31.67
N ALA A 644 -18.61 2.34 -32.41
CA ALA A 644 -17.61 1.35 -32.80
C ALA A 644 -16.84 0.83 -31.57
N LEU A 645 -16.44 1.70 -30.64
CA LEU A 645 -15.70 1.34 -29.42
C LEU A 645 -16.50 0.50 -28.44
N THR A 646 -17.84 0.37 -28.56
CA THR A 646 -18.61 -0.58 -27.76
C THR A 646 -18.25 -2.03 -28.06
N HIS A 647 -17.52 -2.30 -29.13
CA HIS A 647 -17.03 -3.60 -29.56
C HIS A 647 -15.49 -3.75 -29.38
N ASP A 648 -14.82 -2.78 -28.74
CA ASP A 648 -13.39 -2.85 -28.46
C ASP A 648 -13.03 -4.13 -27.69
N GLU A 649 -11.83 -4.66 -27.90
CA GLU A 649 -11.34 -5.83 -27.18
C GLU A 649 -11.23 -5.57 -25.67
N SER A 650 -10.89 -4.33 -25.25
CA SER A 650 -10.78 -3.92 -23.86
C SER A 650 -12.15 -3.66 -23.21
N PRO A 651 -12.51 -4.35 -22.12
CA PRO A 651 -13.71 -4.03 -21.36
C PRO A 651 -13.71 -2.59 -20.81
N ALA A 652 -12.54 -2.03 -20.48
CA ALA A 652 -12.42 -0.67 -19.97
C ALA A 652 -12.80 0.36 -21.05
N VAL A 653 -12.35 0.17 -22.28
CA VAL A 653 -12.70 1.01 -23.43
C VAL A 653 -14.19 0.89 -23.73
N ARG A 654 -14.74 -0.33 -23.77
CA ARG A 654 -16.19 -0.54 -23.99
C ARG A 654 -17.04 0.17 -22.97
N ILE A 655 -16.65 0.09 -21.69
CA ILE A 655 -17.40 0.73 -20.58
C ILE A 655 -17.34 2.27 -20.71
N GLU A 656 -16.19 2.86 -21.05
CA GLU A 656 -16.08 4.31 -21.26
C GLU A 656 -16.86 4.78 -22.49
N ALA A 657 -16.83 4.02 -23.56
CA ALA A 657 -17.67 4.32 -24.74
C ALA A 657 -19.17 4.28 -24.40
N ALA A 658 -19.60 3.23 -23.70
CA ALA A 658 -20.99 3.12 -23.22
C ALA A 658 -21.37 4.25 -22.26
N HIS A 659 -20.44 4.68 -21.39
CA HIS A 659 -20.61 5.85 -20.51
C HIS A 659 -20.89 7.12 -21.31
N GLY A 660 -20.08 7.42 -22.32
CA GLY A 660 -20.28 8.57 -23.19
C GLY A 660 -21.61 8.51 -23.94
N LEU A 661 -21.94 7.37 -24.54
CA LEU A 661 -23.21 7.18 -25.24
C LEU A 661 -24.41 7.39 -24.32
N CYS A 662 -24.37 6.87 -23.09
CA CYS A 662 -25.44 7.11 -22.11
C CYS A 662 -25.50 8.58 -21.68
N LYS A 663 -24.34 9.26 -21.47
CA LYS A 663 -24.27 10.68 -21.16
C LYS A 663 -24.98 11.53 -22.24
N TRP A 664 -24.88 11.12 -23.49
CA TRP A 664 -25.49 11.81 -24.65
C TRP A 664 -26.88 11.30 -25.04
N GLY A 665 -27.51 10.45 -24.19
CA GLY A 665 -28.88 9.97 -24.38
C GLY A 665 -29.07 8.71 -25.21
N HIS A 666 -27.98 8.08 -25.71
CA HIS A 666 -28.00 6.85 -26.51
C HIS A 666 -28.06 5.59 -25.62
N TYR A 667 -29.10 5.49 -24.79
CA TYR A 667 -29.29 4.43 -23.80
C TYR A 667 -29.49 3.03 -24.40
N ASP A 668 -30.07 2.95 -25.58
CA ASP A 668 -30.34 1.74 -26.35
C ASP A 668 -29.04 0.99 -26.70
N VAL A 669 -27.95 1.72 -26.95
CA VAL A 669 -26.63 1.17 -27.27
C VAL A 669 -25.78 1.01 -25.97
N GLY A 670 -25.70 2.01 -25.12
CA GLY A 670 -24.81 2.01 -23.96
C GLY A 670 -25.21 1.02 -22.86
N ARG A 671 -26.53 0.89 -22.56
CA ARG A 671 -27.01 -0.01 -21.51
C ARG A 671 -26.68 -1.48 -21.72
N PRO A 672 -26.86 -2.09 -22.90
CA PRO A 672 -26.48 -3.49 -23.13
C PRO A 672 -25.01 -3.75 -22.84
N VAL A 673 -24.12 -2.82 -23.20
CA VAL A 673 -22.67 -2.93 -22.96
C VAL A 673 -22.36 -2.91 -21.47
N LEU A 674 -22.94 -1.95 -20.72
CA LEU A 674 -22.78 -1.87 -19.26
C LEU A 674 -23.34 -3.10 -18.56
N ARG A 675 -24.51 -3.60 -19.01
CA ARG A 675 -25.10 -4.82 -18.48
C ARG A 675 -24.19 -6.03 -18.67
N ASN A 676 -23.62 -6.21 -19.86
CA ASN A 676 -22.66 -7.27 -20.13
C ASN A 676 -21.40 -7.15 -19.24
N ALA A 677 -20.92 -5.93 -19.01
CA ALA A 677 -19.79 -5.68 -18.11
C ALA A 677 -20.09 -6.06 -16.66
N LEU A 678 -21.34 -5.91 -16.20
CA LEU A 678 -21.77 -6.33 -14.86
C LEU A 678 -21.80 -7.87 -14.69
N GLU A 679 -21.91 -8.62 -15.76
CA GLU A 679 -21.88 -10.09 -15.77
C GLU A 679 -20.46 -10.65 -16.00
N HIS A 680 -19.46 -9.77 -16.16
CA HIS A 680 -18.10 -10.19 -16.44
C HIS A 680 -17.49 -11.00 -15.30
N ARG A 681 -16.71 -12.06 -15.65
CA ARG A 681 -16.08 -12.96 -14.66
C ARG A 681 -15.10 -12.28 -13.72
N GLN A 682 -14.41 -11.21 -14.16
CA GLN A 682 -13.45 -10.46 -13.37
C GLN A 682 -14.15 -9.35 -12.58
N GLU A 683 -13.84 -9.28 -11.28
CA GLU A 683 -14.41 -8.29 -10.36
C GLU A 683 -14.09 -6.84 -10.78
N ALA A 684 -12.85 -6.58 -11.21
CA ALA A 684 -12.44 -5.24 -11.60
C ALA A 684 -13.28 -4.66 -12.74
N VAL A 685 -13.71 -5.50 -13.71
CA VAL A 685 -14.61 -5.09 -14.79
C VAL A 685 -16.00 -4.75 -14.26
N ARG A 686 -16.56 -5.61 -13.39
CA ARG A 686 -17.86 -5.37 -12.76
C ARG A 686 -17.84 -4.10 -11.90
N LEU A 687 -16.80 -3.96 -11.08
CA LEU A 687 -16.62 -2.81 -10.20
C LEU A 687 -16.50 -1.50 -11.01
N TYR A 688 -15.77 -1.53 -12.13
CA TYR A 688 -15.64 -0.35 -12.98
C TYR A 688 -16.98 0.04 -13.62
N ALA A 689 -17.73 -0.91 -14.14
CA ALA A 689 -19.08 -0.69 -14.68
C ALA A 689 -20.05 -0.16 -13.61
N MET A 690 -19.98 -0.68 -12.38
CA MET A 690 -20.76 -0.18 -11.24
C MET A 690 -20.42 1.26 -10.90
N ASN A 691 -19.12 1.63 -10.91
CA ASN A 691 -18.70 3.03 -10.69
C ASN A 691 -19.25 3.98 -11.75
N VAL A 692 -19.30 3.53 -12.99
CA VAL A 692 -19.89 4.32 -14.08
C VAL A 692 -21.40 4.50 -13.86
N LEU A 693 -22.12 3.42 -13.58
CA LEU A 693 -23.55 3.46 -13.30
C LEU A 693 -23.92 4.31 -12.08
N ASP A 694 -23.12 4.25 -11.03
CA ASP A 694 -23.34 5.03 -9.81
C ASP A 694 -23.28 6.54 -10.05
N LYS A 695 -22.53 6.97 -11.06
CA LYS A 695 -22.34 8.37 -11.45
C LYS A 695 -23.31 8.86 -12.54
N MET A 696 -24.12 7.97 -13.09
CA MET A 696 -25.12 8.33 -14.10
C MET A 696 -26.44 8.79 -13.45
N ASP A 697 -27.24 9.53 -14.24
CA ASP A 697 -28.63 9.85 -13.91
C ASP A 697 -29.50 8.61 -13.72
N GLU A 698 -30.73 8.78 -13.22
CA GLU A 698 -31.65 7.66 -12.97
C GLU A 698 -31.97 6.84 -14.22
N LYS A 699 -32.13 7.49 -15.37
CA LYS A 699 -32.51 6.81 -16.64
C LYS A 699 -31.53 5.74 -17.09
N PRO A 700 -30.19 5.96 -17.09
CA PRO A 700 -29.22 4.89 -17.34
C PRO A 700 -29.21 3.81 -16.27
N ARG A 701 -29.50 4.16 -15.02
CA ARG A 701 -29.53 3.21 -13.90
C ARG A 701 -30.66 2.19 -14.02
N MET A 702 -31.72 2.47 -14.76
CA MET A 702 -32.82 1.54 -15.04
C MET A 702 -32.40 0.40 -16.00
N ILE A 703 -31.21 -0.15 -15.83
CA ILE A 703 -30.72 -1.38 -16.51
C ILE A 703 -31.40 -2.63 -15.90
N LEU A 704 -32.53 -2.47 -15.31
CA LEU A 704 -33.24 -3.54 -14.64
C LEU A 704 -33.98 -4.47 -15.61
N PRO A 705 -34.03 -5.77 -15.29
CA PRO A 705 -33.49 -6.38 -14.06
C PRO A 705 -31.97 -6.39 -14.07
N PHE A 706 -31.36 -6.03 -12.91
CA PHE A 706 -29.92 -6.22 -12.73
C PHE A 706 -29.59 -7.68 -13.03
N PRO A 707 -28.46 -7.95 -13.68
CA PRO A 707 -28.06 -9.30 -14.01
C PRO A 707 -28.00 -10.14 -12.73
N LYS A 708 -28.15 -11.45 -12.88
CA LYS A 708 -27.85 -12.43 -11.81
C LYS A 708 -26.36 -12.36 -11.50
N ILE A 709 -25.94 -11.25 -10.86
CA ILE A 709 -24.58 -11.11 -10.41
C ILE A 709 -24.37 -12.17 -9.35
N PRO A 710 -23.34 -13.01 -9.44
CA PRO A 710 -22.95 -13.83 -8.33
C PRO A 710 -22.71 -12.88 -7.16
N LEU A 711 -23.61 -12.86 -6.18
CA LEU A 711 -23.50 -12.03 -4.99
C LEU A 711 -22.39 -12.64 -4.16
N TYR A 712 -21.16 -12.20 -4.41
CA TYR A 712 -20.00 -12.62 -3.65
C TYR A 712 -20.14 -12.17 -2.21
N THR A 713 -19.75 -13.05 -1.32
CA THR A 713 -19.76 -12.84 0.12
C THR A 713 -18.99 -11.58 0.54
N GLY A 714 -19.64 -10.66 1.21
CA GLY A 714 -19.18 -9.65 2.16
C GLY A 714 -17.96 -8.76 1.92
N GLY A 715 -17.09 -9.09 0.97
CA GLY A 715 -15.84 -8.39 0.68
C GLY A 715 -15.76 -7.74 -0.71
N ASP A 716 -16.77 -7.99 -1.56
CA ASP A 716 -16.80 -7.49 -2.94
C ASP A 716 -17.23 -6.02 -2.96
N TYR A 717 -16.36 -5.14 -3.49
CA TYR A 717 -16.65 -3.71 -3.60
C TYR A 717 -17.79 -3.40 -4.58
N SER A 718 -17.96 -4.18 -5.64
CA SER A 718 -19.08 -4.04 -6.57
C SER A 718 -20.44 -4.24 -5.89
N HIS A 719 -20.50 -5.15 -4.90
CA HIS A 719 -21.68 -5.35 -4.07
C HIS A 719 -22.08 -4.09 -3.27
N ARG A 720 -21.11 -3.34 -2.73
CA ARG A 720 -21.38 -2.11 -1.98
C ARG A 720 -22.06 -1.05 -2.85
N ILE A 721 -21.55 -0.86 -4.07
CA ILE A 721 -22.12 0.10 -5.03
C ILE A 721 -23.51 -0.38 -5.49
N MET A 722 -23.66 -1.66 -5.79
CA MET A 722 -24.94 -2.24 -6.16
C MET A 722 -26.02 -1.98 -5.10
N CYS A 723 -25.72 -2.24 -3.83
CA CYS A 723 -26.64 -1.96 -2.74
C CYS A 723 -27.01 -0.46 -2.67
N ARG A 724 -26.05 0.43 -2.92
CA ARG A 724 -26.29 1.87 -2.96
C ARG A 724 -27.23 2.26 -4.10
N ILE A 725 -27.00 1.75 -5.30
CA ILE A 725 -27.89 1.97 -6.46
C ILE A 725 -29.28 1.44 -6.19
N TYR A 726 -29.42 0.23 -5.66
CA TYR A 726 -30.73 -0.35 -5.29
C TYR A 726 -31.48 0.55 -4.31
N LYS A 727 -30.79 1.03 -3.27
CA LYS A 727 -31.41 1.89 -2.27
C LYS A 727 -31.92 3.21 -2.89
N ARG A 728 -31.14 3.83 -3.82
CA ARG A 728 -31.56 5.02 -4.56
C ARG A 728 -32.78 4.77 -5.45
N LEU A 729 -32.87 3.59 -6.05
CA LEU A 729 -34.00 3.18 -6.88
C LEU A 729 -35.22 2.67 -6.08
N GLY A 730 -35.14 2.68 -4.73
CA GLY A 730 -36.21 2.17 -3.88
C GLY A 730 -36.41 0.65 -3.91
N ILE A 731 -35.45 -0.10 -4.50
CA ILE A 731 -35.48 -1.56 -4.59
C ILE A 731 -35.11 -2.16 -3.24
N LYS A 732 -36.00 -2.93 -2.65
CA LYS A 732 -35.75 -3.56 -1.34
C LYS A 732 -35.10 -4.94 -1.51
N PRO A 733 -34.22 -5.38 -0.59
CA PRO A 733 -33.58 -6.69 -0.65
C PRO A 733 -34.58 -7.86 -0.79
N LYS A 734 -35.78 -7.74 -0.23
CA LYS A 734 -36.86 -8.75 -0.34
C LYS A 734 -37.41 -8.89 -1.76
N ASP A 735 -37.23 -7.89 -2.61
CA ASP A 735 -37.80 -7.88 -3.96
C ASP A 735 -36.82 -8.52 -4.98
N LEU A 736 -35.69 -9.10 -4.50
CA LEU A 736 -34.68 -9.77 -5.30
C LEU A 736 -34.98 -11.29 -5.39
N GLU A 737 -35.84 -11.67 -6.31
CA GLU A 737 -36.35 -13.04 -6.48
C GLU A 737 -35.29 -14.12 -6.76
N TYR A 738 -34.07 -13.73 -7.15
CA TYR A 738 -32.99 -14.64 -7.56
C TYR A 738 -31.86 -14.78 -6.55
N ALA A 739 -31.96 -14.15 -5.39
CA ALA A 739 -30.92 -14.20 -4.36
C ALA A 739 -31.21 -15.33 -3.36
N THR A 740 -30.15 -16.06 -2.95
CA THR A 740 -30.26 -17.03 -1.86
C THR A 740 -30.57 -16.34 -0.52
N PRO A 741 -31.12 -17.03 0.50
CA PRO A 741 -31.38 -16.43 1.81
C PRO A 741 -30.16 -15.75 2.42
N ASP A 742 -28.95 -16.34 2.33
CA ASP A 742 -27.70 -15.76 2.83
C ASP A 742 -27.29 -14.51 2.04
N GLN A 743 -27.50 -14.53 0.73
CA GLN A 743 -27.25 -13.38 -0.13
C GLN A 743 -28.21 -12.25 0.20
N VAL A 744 -29.52 -12.54 0.40
CA VAL A 744 -30.51 -11.54 0.83
C VAL A 744 -30.13 -10.96 2.18
N GLN A 745 -29.65 -11.77 3.12
CA GLN A 745 -29.22 -11.28 4.43
C GLN A 745 -27.99 -10.37 4.33
N ASN A 746 -27.00 -10.72 3.51
CA ASN A 746 -25.81 -9.90 3.27
C ASN A 746 -26.18 -8.57 2.58
N ILE A 747 -27.07 -8.61 1.58
CA ILE A 747 -27.61 -7.41 0.92
C ILE A 747 -28.34 -6.55 1.95
N ARG A 748 -29.19 -7.14 2.78
CA ARG A 748 -29.92 -6.43 3.84
C ARG A 748 -28.98 -5.75 4.82
N ASN A 749 -27.95 -6.44 5.29
CA ASN A 749 -26.96 -5.90 6.21
C ASN A 749 -26.21 -4.70 5.58
N THR A 750 -25.79 -4.85 4.32
CA THR A 750 -25.12 -3.76 3.58
C THR A 750 -26.09 -2.61 3.29
N TYR A 751 -27.31 -2.91 2.82
CA TYR A 751 -28.35 -1.95 2.51
C TYR A 751 -28.77 -1.09 3.72
N ASN A 752 -28.91 -1.70 4.89
CA ASN A 752 -29.29 -0.99 6.12
C ASN A 752 -28.19 -0.07 6.65
N THR A 753 -26.92 -0.34 6.30
CA THR A 753 -25.77 0.50 6.69
C THR A 753 -25.46 1.59 5.67
N ILE A 754 -26.17 1.63 4.53
CA ILE A 754 -26.00 2.71 3.55
C ILE A 754 -26.85 3.89 4.00
N ILE A 755 -26.22 4.97 4.33
CA ILE A 755 -26.87 6.27 4.52
C ILE A 755 -27.10 6.84 3.12
N LEU A 756 -28.39 6.99 2.75
CA LEU A 756 -28.76 7.72 1.56
C LEU A 756 -28.95 9.17 1.94
N ASP A 757 -27.96 9.97 1.65
CA ASP A 757 -28.23 11.35 1.37
C ASP A 757 -28.53 11.51 -0.13
N ASN A 758 -29.39 12.42 -0.46
CA ASN A 758 -29.68 12.82 -1.85
C ASN A 758 -28.47 13.57 -2.44
N LEU A 759 -27.29 12.91 -2.43
CA LEU A 759 -25.96 13.48 -2.67
C LEU A 759 -25.69 13.78 -4.15
N TRP A 760 -26.60 13.44 -5.04
CA TRP A 760 -26.39 13.54 -6.47
C TRP A 760 -27.40 14.45 -7.17
N ASP A 761 -28.00 15.43 -6.47
CA ASP A 761 -28.48 16.63 -7.11
C ASP A 761 -27.31 17.51 -7.60
N TYR A 762 -26.16 16.91 -7.85
CA TYR A 762 -25.21 17.48 -8.79
C TYR A 762 -25.86 17.38 -10.17
N ASN A 763 -26.63 18.41 -10.50
CA ASN A 763 -26.94 18.74 -11.89
C ASN A 763 -25.58 18.85 -12.61
N PHE A 764 -25.16 17.78 -13.26
CA PHE A 764 -24.16 17.84 -14.32
C PHE A 764 -24.81 18.61 -15.49
N LYS A 765 -25.08 19.93 -15.31
CA LYS A 765 -25.43 20.84 -16.37
C LYS A 765 -24.17 21.29 -17.09
#